data_1bb550d058aa36f26713dea8e47b5d7b
#
_entry.id   1bb550d058aa36f26713dea8e47b5d7b
#
_cell.length_a   1.000
_cell.length_b   1.000
_cell.length_c   1.000
_cell.angle_alpha   90.00
_cell.angle_beta   90.00
_cell.angle_gamma   90.00
#
_symmetry.space_group_name_H-M   'P 1'
#
loop_
_entity.id
_entity.type
_entity.pdbx_description
1 polymer ?
#
loop_
_entity_poly.entity_id
_entity_poly.type
_entity_poly.pdbx_seq_one_letter_code
_entity_poly.pdbx_strand_id
1 'polypeptide(L)'
;MFSRYPEYATPVGFARAEVRDASRIAKPLLIGRFIDAHRHAGFRVADIDPLRLAACPDVPELDPGFHGLAPDEPLDTPLVGFETARTVGELAQRLELIYCGALALDCSGVRDETRRRWLFGRMESTASNPVPSLGQRHAVLGQLLAAETWERVVAERFADAKRFSLEGCESLIPLLTAVIDNAGRHGIVRLLLGMPHRGRLNALVNVMDASAADVLARLDPDSDIAATQTDLPYHLGATTRKRTPHGAVTVQLAHNPSHLQSVYPVVVGMARAWQDAHGEAGCLPVVVHGDAAFAGQGVVTETLNLVRHAGYSPSGTLHVIVNNQIGFTTPNRMDAAAHVYCTDVARGVDAPVLRVNADRPDEVLRAVAIALDYRMIFRADILIDLIGYRRLGHSEHDLPTLTQPALQAVIGAHPGVVDLYHASLGGTAPLDGLRRAALQVLLHGHAGAPDSARHSSREADATTTPLAELSLERLRRLTDALTCVPPGVRIHEFIARMTARWRDTVADEAGRVDWSFAENLAYASLLDDGFGVRLSGMDVGRGTFMHRHAVWHFQDGGDRVGAVHVPLGALSAGQGRFDIVNSPLTEEAVLGFEYGYSLAAPEMLTIWEAQFGDFVNGAQVFVDQYIAAGEHKWGCRSRLTVLLPHGHEGVGPEHSNGYLGRFLQLCADENMRVACPSTSAQWFHLLRGQAAARQPKPLIVMSPKTQLYGDARSQSAMTSLLEGAFATVIQDDSVTDAMRVRKVVLSSGKVHYALRDARDAAGDTSIALVRVEQLYPFPRLELACVLGTFGNLEEVVWAQEEDVNQGAWRFVRDELEAVLPGACRLTAVCRAASASGAHSSVRAHQAEQRRLVASALGELAPPAGGHAGAEASRVGAVERVEAAAA
;
A
#
# COMPACT_ATOMS: atom_id res chain seq x y z
N MET A 1 -31.51 27.92 -19.35
CA MET A 1 -30.30 28.58 -19.89
C MET A 1 -29.15 27.55 -19.89
N PHE A 2 -29.32 26.55 -20.74
CA PHE A 2 -28.28 25.52 -21.00
C PHE A 2 -28.29 25.28 -22.51
N SER A 3 -27.42 25.89 -23.20
CA SER A 3 -27.17 25.62 -24.62
C SER A 3 -25.77 26.05 -24.95
N ARG A 4 -25.02 25.08 -25.44
CA ARG A 4 -23.88 25.10 -26.36
C ARG A 4 -22.69 24.31 -25.81
N TYR A 5 -22.78 22.98 -26.01
CA TYR A 5 -21.57 22.24 -26.36
C TYR A 5 -21.47 22.24 -27.90
N PRO A 6 -20.29 22.45 -28.47
CA PRO A 6 -20.13 22.33 -29.91
C PRO A 6 -20.39 20.87 -30.32
N GLU A 7 -21.27 20.70 -31.29
CA GLU A 7 -21.40 19.45 -32.02
C GLU A 7 -20.00 19.08 -32.53
N TYR A 8 -19.47 18.00 -32.03
CA TYR A 8 -18.32 17.36 -32.66
C TYR A 8 -18.77 17.01 -34.08
N ALA A 9 -18.17 17.65 -35.04
CA ALA A 9 -18.33 17.33 -36.44
C ALA A 9 -18.21 15.80 -36.57
N THR A 10 -19.22 15.22 -37.21
CA THR A 10 -19.17 13.85 -37.74
C THR A 10 -17.78 13.66 -38.35
N PRO A 11 -17.05 12.56 -38.03
CA PRO A 11 -15.79 12.32 -38.70
C PRO A 11 -16.04 12.43 -40.20
N VAL A 12 -15.30 13.34 -40.84
CA VAL A 12 -15.22 13.43 -42.29
C VAL A 12 -14.99 11.99 -42.72
N GLY A 13 -15.95 11.43 -43.47
CA GLY A 13 -15.85 10.10 -43.98
C GLY A 13 -14.47 9.96 -44.62
N PHE A 14 -13.59 9.21 -43.99
CA PHE A 14 -12.45 8.69 -44.69
C PHE A 14 -13.04 7.89 -45.83
N ALA A 15 -13.04 8.51 -47.00
CA ALA A 15 -13.37 7.85 -48.24
C ALA A 15 -12.61 6.52 -48.18
N ARG A 16 -13.32 5.39 -48.35
CA ARG A 16 -12.71 4.10 -48.59
C ARG A 16 -11.51 4.34 -49.47
N ALA A 17 -10.32 4.37 -48.88
CA ALA A 17 -9.13 4.28 -49.65
C ALA A 17 -9.20 2.87 -50.23
N GLU A 18 -9.77 2.81 -51.46
CA GLU A 18 -9.64 1.65 -52.33
C GLU A 18 -8.16 1.35 -52.31
N VAL A 19 -7.78 0.21 -51.76
CA VAL A 19 -6.44 -0.37 -51.92
C VAL A 19 -6.34 -0.71 -53.39
N ARG A 20 -6.15 0.32 -54.24
CA ARG A 20 -5.81 0.18 -55.65
C ARG A 20 -4.37 -0.30 -55.72
N ASP A 21 -4.17 -1.56 -55.53
CA ASP A 21 -3.05 -2.39 -56.00
C ASP A 21 -2.84 -3.63 -55.11
N ALA A 22 -3.92 -4.27 -54.64
CA ALA A 22 -3.84 -5.58 -53.99
C ALA A 22 -3.15 -6.63 -54.89
N SER A 23 -3.13 -6.43 -56.20
CA SER A 23 -2.47 -7.34 -57.16
C SER A 23 -0.94 -7.39 -57.00
N ARG A 24 -0.31 -6.49 -56.27
CA ARG A 24 1.16 -6.48 -56.06
C ARG A 24 1.59 -7.02 -54.69
N ILE A 25 0.64 -7.23 -53.75
CA ILE A 25 0.95 -7.77 -52.44
C ILE A 25 0.86 -9.30 -52.50
N ALA A 26 1.93 -10.02 -52.11
CA ALA A 26 1.89 -11.47 -52.09
C ALA A 26 0.79 -11.95 -51.12
N LYS A 27 -0.05 -12.91 -51.56
CA LYS A 27 -1.16 -13.50 -50.78
C LYS A 27 -0.79 -13.88 -49.32
N PRO A 28 0.38 -14.50 -49.04
CA PRO A 28 0.74 -14.77 -47.63
C PRO A 28 0.78 -13.51 -46.73
N LEU A 29 1.12 -12.37 -47.28
CA LEU A 29 1.13 -11.12 -46.53
C LEU A 29 -0.29 -10.61 -46.21
N LEU A 30 -1.23 -10.77 -47.14
CA LEU A 30 -2.64 -10.43 -46.93
C LEU A 30 -3.27 -11.33 -45.86
N ILE A 31 -3.00 -12.61 -45.92
CA ILE A 31 -3.41 -13.59 -44.89
C ILE A 31 -2.78 -13.24 -43.55
N GLY A 32 -1.50 -12.88 -43.50
CA GLY A 32 -0.84 -12.44 -42.28
C GLY A 32 -1.52 -11.21 -41.66
N ARG A 33 -1.87 -10.20 -42.48
CA ARG A 33 -2.61 -9.02 -42.02
C ARG A 33 -4.00 -9.37 -41.51
N PHE A 34 -4.70 -10.28 -42.11
CA PHE A 34 -6.00 -10.75 -41.70
C PHE A 34 -5.94 -11.47 -40.33
N ILE A 35 -4.95 -12.33 -40.11
CA ILE A 35 -4.69 -12.97 -38.81
C ILE A 35 -4.36 -11.91 -37.76
N ASP A 36 -3.46 -10.99 -38.09
CA ASP A 36 -3.05 -9.95 -37.13
C ASP A 36 -4.21 -8.99 -36.78
N ALA A 37 -5.14 -8.72 -37.71
CA ALA A 37 -6.36 -7.97 -37.42
C ALA A 37 -7.19 -8.65 -36.31
N HIS A 38 -7.40 -9.94 -36.39
CA HIS A 38 -8.10 -10.69 -35.34
C HIS A 38 -7.35 -10.70 -34.01
N ARG A 39 -6.03 -10.88 -34.04
CA ARG A 39 -5.16 -10.85 -32.85
C ARG A 39 -5.22 -9.51 -32.11
N HIS A 40 -5.39 -8.41 -32.85
CA HIS A 40 -5.35 -7.05 -32.28
C HIS A 40 -6.71 -6.42 -32.10
N ALA A 41 -7.73 -6.82 -32.85
CA ALA A 41 -9.05 -6.19 -32.80
C ALA A 41 -10.22 -7.12 -32.51
N GLY A 42 -9.98 -8.45 -32.47
CA GLY A 42 -11.03 -9.45 -32.25
C GLY A 42 -11.79 -9.27 -30.93
N PHE A 43 -11.09 -8.82 -29.88
CA PHE A 43 -11.71 -8.55 -28.57
C PHE A 43 -12.83 -7.49 -28.63
N ARG A 44 -12.84 -6.63 -29.65
CA ARG A 44 -13.82 -5.54 -29.80
C ARG A 44 -15.22 -6.05 -30.18
N VAL A 45 -15.28 -7.20 -30.85
CA VAL A 45 -16.53 -7.84 -31.29
C VAL A 45 -16.83 -9.15 -30.56
N ALA A 46 -16.05 -9.50 -29.54
CA ALA A 46 -16.14 -10.76 -28.82
C ALA A 46 -17.45 -10.88 -28.00
N ASP A 47 -17.97 -12.11 -27.90
CA ASP A 47 -19.22 -12.45 -27.15
C ASP A 47 -18.95 -12.51 -25.62
N ILE A 48 -18.40 -11.43 -25.10
CA ILE A 48 -17.96 -11.33 -23.70
C ILE A 48 -19.01 -10.76 -22.75
N ASP A 49 -20.10 -10.14 -23.27
CA ASP A 49 -21.17 -9.56 -22.45
C ASP A 49 -22.35 -10.52 -22.34
N PRO A 50 -22.62 -11.13 -21.16
CA PRO A 50 -23.73 -12.06 -20.99
C PRO A 50 -25.10 -11.45 -21.29
N LEU A 51 -25.26 -10.15 -21.05
CA LEU A 51 -26.52 -9.44 -21.26
C LEU A 51 -26.65 -8.80 -22.64
N ARG A 52 -25.56 -8.75 -23.42
CA ARG A 52 -25.51 -8.13 -24.77
C ARG A 52 -26.10 -6.71 -24.79
N LEU A 53 -25.73 -5.91 -23.80
CA LEU A 53 -26.26 -4.56 -23.60
C LEU A 53 -25.83 -3.56 -24.67
N ALA A 54 -24.71 -3.80 -25.34
CA ALA A 54 -24.22 -2.95 -26.42
C ALA A 54 -24.40 -3.61 -27.78
N ALA A 55 -24.65 -2.79 -28.79
CA ALA A 55 -24.50 -3.23 -30.16
C ALA A 55 -23.05 -3.62 -30.43
N CYS A 56 -22.85 -4.72 -31.16
CA CYS A 56 -21.51 -5.10 -31.62
C CYS A 56 -20.98 -4.00 -32.55
N PRO A 57 -19.78 -3.45 -32.30
CA PRO A 57 -19.20 -2.45 -33.18
C PRO A 57 -18.86 -3.05 -34.54
N ASP A 58 -18.97 -2.22 -35.60
CA ASP A 58 -18.45 -2.58 -36.92
C ASP A 58 -16.90 -2.48 -36.90
N VAL A 59 -16.23 -3.58 -37.21
CA VAL A 59 -14.76 -3.69 -37.26
C VAL A 59 -14.38 -4.28 -38.60
N PRO A 60 -14.34 -3.46 -39.67
CA PRO A 60 -14.15 -3.95 -41.03
C PRO A 60 -12.89 -4.78 -41.28
N GLU A 61 -11.84 -4.52 -40.50
CA GLU A 61 -10.57 -5.25 -40.58
C GLU A 61 -10.69 -6.74 -40.21
N LEU A 62 -11.79 -7.19 -39.62
CA LEU A 62 -12.07 -8.60 -39.35
C LEU A 62 -12.74 -9.34 -40.51
N ASP A 63 -13.17 -8.61 -41.55
CA ASP A 63 -13.71 -9.22 -42.80
C ASP A 63 -12.56 -9.56 -43.74
N PRO A 64 -12.48 -10.79 -44.28
CA PRO A 64 -11.43 -11.15 -45.25
C PRO A 64 -11.48 -10.30 -46.52
N GLY A 65 -12.66 -9.84 -46.93
CA GLY A 65 -12.86 -8.94 -48.08
C GLY A 65 -12.18 -7.58 -47.92
N PHE A 66 -12.04 -7.07 -46.69
CA PHE A 66 -11.27 -5.85 -46.37
C PHE A 66 -9.80 -5.99 -46.78
N HIS A 67 -9.24 -7.19 -46.66
CA HIS A 67 -7.89 -7.52 -47.06
C HIS A 67 -7.76 -7.96 -48.51
N GLY A 68 -8.86 -7.96 -49.28
CA GLY A 68 -8.88 -8.44 -50.67
C GLY A 68 -8.81 -9.96 -50.80
N LEU A 69 -9.25 -10.68 -49.78
CA LEU A 69 -9.32 -12.13 -49.73
C LEU A 69 -10.76 -12.62 -49.95
N ALA A 70 -10.97 -13.68 -50.78
CA ALA A 70 -12.28 -14.29 -50.94
C ALA A 70 -12.42 -15.50 -49.99
N PRO A 71 -13.63 -15.73 -49.39
CA PRO A 71 -13.80 -16.82 -48.42
C PRO A 71 -13.56 -18.24 -48.97
N ASP A 72 -13.84 -18.45 -50.23
CA ASP A 72 -13.64 -19.72 -50.97
C ASP A 72 -12.20 -19.92 -51.47
N GLU A 73 -11.33 -18.93 -51.29
CA GLU A 73 -9.96 -18.96 -51.76
C GLU A 73 -9.14 -20.00 -50.96
N PRO A 74 -8.43 -20.91 -51.65
CA PRO A 74 -7.67 -21.94 -50.99
C PRO A 74 -6.41 -21.39 -50.30
N LEU A 75 -6.03 -21.96 -49.17
CA LEU A 75 -4.74 -21.70 -48.52
C LEU A 75 -3.66 -22.62 -49.18
N ASP A 76 -2.67 -21.99 -49.81
CA ASP A 76 -1.64 -22.70 -50.59
C ASP A 76 -0.67 -23.54 -49.70
N THR A 77 -0.52 -23.15 -48.43
CA THR A 77 0.32 -23.86 -47.44
C THR A 77 -0.40 -23.94 -46.09
N PRO A 78 -0.21 -25.01 -45.34
CA PRO A 78 -0.67 -25.08 -43.96
C PRO A 78 -0.08 -23.92 -43.15
N LEU A 79 -0.95 -23.20 -42.41
CA LEU A 79 -0.53 -22.10 -41.54
C LEU A 79 -0.24 -22.67 -40.15
N VAL A 80 0.87 -22.25 -39.54
CA VAL A 80 1.24 -22.66 -38.19
C VAL A 80 0.16 -22.20 -37.22
N GLY A 81 -0.40 -23.11 -36.45
CA GLY A 81 -1.50 -22.87 -35.52
C GLY A 81 -2.90 -22.97 -36.14
N PHE A 82 -3.00 -23.09 -37.47
CA PHE A 82 -4.25 -23.20 -38.23
C PHE A 82 -4.19 -24.31 -39.29
N GLU A 83 -3.49 -25.38 -39.00
CA GLU A 83 -3.15 -26.47 -39.94
C GLU A 83 -4.38 -27.17 -40.52
N THR A 84 -5.53 -27.06 -39.87
CA THR A 84 -6.82 -27.65 -40.29
C THR A 84 -7.58 -26.79 -41.32
N ALA A 85 -7.31 -25.49 -41.39
CA ALA A 85 -7.97 -24.60 -42.34
C ALA A 85 -7.46 -24.83 -43.76
N ARG A 86 -8.36 -25.00 -44.73
CA ARG A 86 -8.05 -25.21 -46.12
C ARG A 86 -8.41 -24.03 -46.99
N THR A 87 -9.34 -23.18 -46.54
CA THR A 87 -9.79 -21.97 -47.23
C THR A 87 -9.69 -20.76 -46.28
N VAL A 88 -9.72 -19.55 -46.85
CA VAL A 88 -9.79 -18.29 -46.10
C VAL A 88 -11.03 -18.27 -45.21
N GLY A 89 -12.19 -18.79 -45.69
CA GLY A 89 -13.41 -18.87 -44.89
C GLY A 89 -13.28 -19.77 -43.67
N GLU A 90 -12.63 -20.93 -43.80
CA GLU A 90 -12.32 -21.82 -42.65
C GLU A 90 -11.33 -21.16 -41.67
N LEU A 91 -10.37 -20.39 -42.19
CA LEU A 91 -9.44 -19.63 -41.37
C LEU A 91 -10.21 -18.54 -40.60
N ALA A 92 -11.10 -17.79 -41.27
CA ALA A 92 -11.94 -16.78 -40.65
C ALA A 92 -12.77 -17.35 -39.46
N GLN A 93 -13.49 -18.46 -39.72
CA GLN A 93 -14.25 -19.15 -38.65
C GLN A 93 -13.37 -19.56 -37.46
N ARG A 94 -12.14 -20.01 -37.76
CA ARG A 94 -11.18 -20.41 -36.69
C ARG A 94 -10.70 -19.20 -35.90
N LEU A 95 -10.40 -18.10 -36.57
CA LEU A 95 -9.98 -16.84 -35.94
C LEU A 95 -11.10 -16.23 -35.10
N GLU A 96 -12.35 -16.23 -35.61
CA GLU A 96 -13.53 -15.82 -34.86
C GLU A 96 -13.71 -16.61 -33.57
N LEU A 97 -13.60 -17.96 -33.65
CA LEU A 97 -13.68 -18.83 -32.48
C LEU A 97 -12.63 -18.52 -31.43
N ILE A 98 -11.40 -18.19 -31.85
CA ILE A 98 -10.28 -17.94 -30.95
C ILE A 98 -10.32 -16.55 -30.33
N TYR A 99 -10.62 -15.50 -31.12
CA TYR A 99 -10.42 -14.11 -30.74
C TYR A 99 -11.73 -13.33 -30.53
N CYS A 100 -12.86 -13.83 -31.07
CA CYS A 100 -14.17 -13.16 -30.97
C CYS A 100 -15.19 -13.95 -30.14
N GLY A 101 -14.77 -15.03 -29.49
CA GLY A 101 -15.62 -15.88 -28.64
C GLY A 101 -15.87 -15.30 -27.24
N ALA A 102 -16.27 -16.18 -26.32
CA ALA A 102 -16.55 -15.80 -24.93
C ALA A 102 -15.29 -15.54 -24.08
N LEU A 103 -14.10 -15.80 -24.61
CA LEU A 103 -12.81 -15.38 -24.09
C LEU A 103 -12.06 -14.63 -25.18
N ALA A 104 -11.64 -13.42 -24.90
CA ALA A 104 -10.91 -12.56 -25.82
C ALA A 104 -9.64 -12.00 -25.17
N LEU A 105 -8.63 -11.74 -26.00
CA LEU A 105 -7.34 -11.17 -25.57
C LEU A 105 -7.23 -9.71 -26.02
N ASP A 106 -7.01 -8.80 -25.11
CA ASP A 106 -6.57 -7.44 -25.38
C ASP A 106 -5.11 -7.26 -24.94
N CYS A 107 -4.19 -7.23 -25.88
CA CYS A 107 -2.77 -6.97 -25.67
C CYS A 107 -2.33 -5.64 -26.29
N SER A 108 -3.25 -4.73 -26.57
CA SER A 108 -2.96 -3.43 -27.20
C SER A 108 -1.99 -2.56 -26.38
N GLY A 109 -1.94 -2.73 -25.06
CA GLY A 109 -0.99 -2.05 -24.18
C GLY A 109 0.39 -2.73 -24.10
N VAL A 110 0.54 -3.96 -24.58
CA VAL A 110 1.79 -4.73 -24.42
C VAL A 110 2.78 -4.37 -25.53
N ARG A 111 3.89 -3.72 -25.17
CA ARG A 111 4.92 -3.27 -26.13
C ARG A 111 5.91 -4.37 -26.53
N ASP A 112 6.18 -5.31 -25.64
CA ASP A 112 7.12 -6.40 -25.87
C ASP A 112 6.54 -7.42 -26.85
N GLU A 113 7.20 -7.55 -27.99
CA GLU A 113 6.80 -8.45 -29.09
C GLU A 113 6.88 -9.94 -28.67
N THR A 114 7.83 -10.31 -27.83
CA THR A 114 7.97 -11.71 -27.35
C THR A 114 6.76 -12.09 -26.50
N ARG A 115 6.30 -11.18 -25.63
CA ARG A 115 5.11 -11.38 -24.80
C ARG A 115 3.85 -11.45 -25.66
N ARG A 116 3.67 -10.57 -26.66
CA ARG A 116 2.53 -10.63 -27.60
C ARG A 116 2.47 -11.94 -28.36
N ARG A 117 3.59 -12.35 -28.97
CA ARG A 117 3.66 -13.63 -29.71
C ARG A 117 3.35 -14.84 -28.82
N TRP A 118 3.84 -14.82 -27.60
CA TRP A 118 3.53 -15.88 -26.64
C TRP A 118 2.03 -15.92 -26.33
N LEU A 119 1.40 -14.77 -26.08
CA LEU A 119 -0.04 -14.67 -25.82
C LEU A 119 -0.86 -15.18 -27.01
N PHE A 120 -0.55 -14.77 -28.24
CA PHE A 120 -1.21 -15.26 -29.45
C PHE A 120 -1.06 -16.78 -29.58
N GLY A 121 0.14 -17.29 -29.47
CA GLY A 121 0.39 -18.74 -29.55
C GLY A 121 -0.36 -19.51 -28.45
N ARG A 122 -0.49 -18.90 -27.26
CA ARG A 122 -1.21 -19.51 -26.13
C ARG A 122 -2.72 -19.52 -26.36
N MET A 123 -3.29 -18.44 -26.89
CA MET A 123 -4.70 -18.36 -27.30
C MET A 123 -5.02 -19.39 -28.39
N GLU A 124 -4.19 -19.47 -29.42
CA GLU A 124 -4.36 -20.36 -30.58
C GLU A 124 -4.24 -21.83 -30.17
N SER A 125 -3.24 -22.17 -29.33
CA SER A 125 -3.03 -23.56 -28.91
C SER A 125 -4.10 -24.05 -27.93
N THR A 126 -4.58 -23.19 -27.02
CA THR A 126 -5.59 -23.59 -26.04
C THR A 126 -7.00 -23.68 -26.60
N ALA A 127 -7.31 -22.95 -27.69
CA ALA A 127 -8.60 -23.08 -28.38
C ALA A 127 -8.80 -24.44 -29.02
N SER A 128 -7.71 -25.17 -29.28
CA SER A 128 -7.73 -26.54 -29.82
C SER A 128 -7.64 -27.61 -28.73
N ASN A 129 -7.45 -27.21 -27.46
CA ASN A 129 -7.38 -28.17 -26.37
C ASN A 129 -8.77 -28.78 -26.10
N PRO A 130 -8.80 -30.03 -25.65
CA PRO A 130 -10.05 -30.69 -25.32
C PRO A 130 -10.77 -29.88 -24.23
N VAL A 131 -12.10 -29.75 -24.37
CA VAL A 131 -12.99 -29.29 -23.31
C VAL A 131 -12.61 -29.98 -21.99
N PRO A 132 -12.65 -29.29 -20.85
CA PRO A 132 -12.39 -29.92 -19.55
C PRO A 132 -13.14 -31.23 -19.43
N SER A 133 -12.54 -32.25 -18.82
CA SER A 133 -13.17 -33.56 -18.65
C SER A 133 -14.56 -33.41 -17.98
N LEU A 134 -15.46 -34.33 -18.23
CA LEU A 134 -16.81 -34.29 -17.65
C LEU A 134 -16.74 -34.20 -16.11
N GLY A 135 -15.77 -34.90 -15.47
CA GLY A 135 -15.53 -34.80 -14.02
C GLY A 135 -15.11 -33.39 -13.56
N GLN A 136 -14.24 -32.72 -14.30
CA GLN A 136 -13.86 -31.34 -14.01
C GLN A 136 -15.04 -30.38 -14.18
N ARG A 137 -15.84 -30.56 -15.23
CA ARG A 137 -17.05 -29.76 -15.47
C ARG A 137 -18.11 -29.97 -14.39
N HIS A 138 -18.29 -31.21 -13.90
CA HIS A 138 -19.16 -31.47 -12.74
C HIS A 138 -18.63 -30.85 -11.45
N ALA A 139 -17.31 -30.79 -11.24
CA ALA A 139 -16.73 -30.11 -10.10
C ALA A 139 -17.02 -28.60 -10.15
N VAL A 140 -16.89 -27.99 -11.33
CA VAL A 140 -17.24 -26.58 -11.57
C VAL A 140 -18.74 -26.34 -11.29
N LEU A 141 -19.63 -27.20 -11.77
CA LEU A 141 -21.06 -27.10 -11.46
C LEU A 141 -21.30 -27.18 -9.94
N GLY A 142 -20.59 -28.06 -9.24
CA GLY A 142 -20.65 -28.13 -7.77
C GLY A 142 -20.23 -26.83 -7.07
N GLN A 143 -19.18 -26.17 -7.57
CA GLN A 143 -18.71 -24.87 -7.04
C GLN A 143 -19.73 -23.75 -7.30
N LEU A 144 -20.31 -23.70 -8.50
CA LEU A 144 -21.37 -22.74 -8.83
C LEU A 144 -22.63 -22.96 -7.98
N LEU A 145 -23.04 -24.23 -7.76
CA LEU A 145 -24.14 -24.58 -6.88
C LEU A 145 -23.87 -24.17 -5.42
N ALA A 146 -22.64 -24.32 -4.95
CA ALA A 146 -22.25 -23.90 -3.61
C ALA A 146 -22.32 -22.37 -3.48
N ALA A 147 -21.85 -21.63 -4.49
CA ALA A 147 -21.92 -20.17 -4.55
C ALA A 147 -23.39 -19.68 -4.54
N GLU A 148 -24.23 -20.22 -5.43
CA GLU A 148 -25.68 -19.91 -5.50
C GLU A 148 -26.40 -20.24 -4.17
N THR A 149 -26.09 -21.40 -3.60
CA THR A 149 -26.70 -21.87 -2.35
C THR A 149 -26.38 -20.94 -1.18
N TRP A 150 -25.12 -20.47 -1.09
CA TRP A 150 -24.72 -19.50 -0.08
C TRP A 150 -25.54 -18.21 -0.19
N GLU A 151 -25.60 -17.60 -1.39
CA GLU A 151 -26.34 -16.36 -1.61
C GLU A 151 -27.81 -16.50 -1.23
N ARG A 152 -28.44 -17.62 -1.62
CA ARG A 152 -29.82 -17.90 -1.29
C ARG A 152 -30.07 -18.08 0.21
N VAL A 153 -29.22 -18.86 0.90
CA VAL A 153 -29.35 -19.11 2.35
C VAL A 153 -29.24 -17.81 3.14
N VAL A 154 -28.30 -16.95 2.77
CA VAL A 154 -28.11 -15.66 3.44
C VAL A 154 -29.32 -14.74 3.14
N ALA A 155 -29.81 -14.72 1.89
CA ALA A 155 -30.98 -13.94 1.51
C ALA A 155 -32.25 -14.35 2.28
N GLU A 156 -32.45 -15.67 2.45
CA GLU A 156 -33.61 -16.22 3.15
C GLU A 156 -33.56 -15.99 4.66
N ARG A 157 -32.38 -16.06 5.28
CA ARG A 157 -32.20 -15.93 6.73
C ARG A 157 -32.00 -14.52 7.21
N PHE A 158 -31.32 -13.68 6.42
CA PHE A 158 -30.88 -12.34 6.79
C PHE A 158 -31.17 -11.36 5.66
N ALA A 159 -32.44 -11.20 5.30
CA ALA A 159 -32.89 -10.36 4.18
C ALA A 159 -32.38 -8.90 4.29
N ASP A 160 -32.30 -8.39 5.51
CA ASP A 160 -31.87 -7.01 5.78
C ASP A 160 -30.35 -6.87 6.02
N ALA A 161 -29.59 -7.97 6.00
CA ALA A 161 -28.15 -7.88 6.20
C ALA A 161 -27.41 -7.48 4.92
N LYS A 162 -26.49 -6.52 5.03
CA LYS A 162 -25.59 -6.19 3.92
C LYS A 162 -24.61 -7.34 3.70
N ARG A 163 -24.66 -7.97 2.54
CA ARG A 163 -23.77 -9.06 2.15
C ARG A 163 -23.00 -8.82 0.86
N PHE A 164 -23.41 -7.81 0.09
CA PHE A 164 -22.85 -7.50 -1.23
C PHE A 164 -22.81 -8.74 -2.13
N SER A 165 -24.01 -9.24 -2.46
CA SER A 165 -24.21 -10.49 -3.19
C SER A 165 -23.35 -10.62 -4.45
N LEU A 166 -22.87 -11.84 -4.71
CA LEU A 166 -22.12 -12.23 -5.90
C LEU A 166 -23.01 -12.60 -7.08
N GLU A 167 -24.34 -12.63 -6.93
CA GLU A 167 -25.28 -13.05 -7.97
C GLU A 167 -25.09 -12.30 -9.29
N GLY A 168 -24.86 -13.06 -10.35
CA GLY A 168 -24.50 -12.61 -11.69
C GLY A 168 -22.99 -12.61 -11.99
N CYS A 169 -22.17 -12.99 -10.98
CA CYS A 169 -20.72 -13.16 -11.12
C CYS A 169 -20.21 -14.40 -10.34
N GLU A 170 -21.05 -15.42 -10.14
CA GLU A 170 -20.76 -16.61 -9.33
C GLU A 170 -19.54 -17.40 -9.85
N SER A 171 -19.22 -17.24 -11.13
CA SER A 171 -18.01 -17.81 -11.76
C SER A 171 -16.69 -17.31 -11.12
N LEU A 172 -16.72 -16.28 -10.26
CA LEU A 172 -15.58 -15.89 -9.42
C LEU A 172 -15.13 -17.04 -8.50
N ILE A 173 -16.05 -17.87 -7.99
CA ILE A 173 -15.71 -18.97 -7.08
C ILE A 173 -14.92 -20.07 -7.80
N PRO A 174 -15.37 -20.65 -8.91
CA PRO A 174 -14.53 -21.57 -9.69
C PRO A 174 -13.26 -20.92 -10.25
N LEU A 175 -13.26 -19.61 -10.57
CA LEU A 175 -12.07 -18.87 -10.98
C LEU A 175 -10.99 -18.91 -9.86
N LEU A 176 -11.34 -18.48 -8.65
CA LEU A 176 -10.40 -18.45 -7.52
C LEU A 176 -9.91 -19.86 -7.16
N THR A 177 -10.79 -20.86 -7.21
CA THR A 177 -10.40 -22.27 -6.99
C THR A 177 -9.39 -22.73 -8.05
N ALA A 178 -9.64 -22.41 -9.33
CA ALA A 178 -8.73 -22.73 -10.41
C ALA A 178 -7.38 -21.99 -10.28
N VAL A 179 -7.38 -20.77 -9.79
CA VAL A 179 -6.14 -20.02 -9.49
C VAL A 179 -5.32 -20.77 -8.44
N ILE A 180 -5.94 -21.25 -7.36
CA ILE A 180 -5.26 -21.99 -6.28
C ILE A 180 -4.69 -23.32 -6.81
N ASP A 181 -5.46 -24.08 -7.59
CA ASP A 181 -5.02 -25.37 -8.15
C ASP A 181 -3.85 -25.18 -9.13
N ASN A 182 -3.96 -24.21 -10.03
CA ASN A 182 -2.88 -23.88 -10.98
C ASN A 182 -1.65 -23.29 -10.28
N ALA A 183 -1.83 -22.50 -9.20
CA ALA A 183 -0.72 -22.00 -8.38
C ALA A 183 0.11 -23.17 -7.83
N GLY A 184 -0.55 -24.22 -7.29
CA GLY A 184 0.13 -25.45 -6.86
C GLY A 184 0.92 -26.12 -7.97
N ARG A 185 0.39 -26.16 -9.20
CA ARG A 185 1.10 -26.69 -10.39
C ARG A 185 2.39 -25.93 -10.70
N HIS A 186 2.42 -24.64 -10.44
CA HIS A 186 3.59 -23.79 -10.64
C HIS A 186 4.54 -23.72 -9.43
N GLY A 187 4.33 -24.54 -8.40
CA GLY A 187 5.17 -24.57 -7.21
C GLY A 187 4.95 -23.38 -6.26
N ILE A 188 3.85 -22.65 -6.40
CA ILE A 188 3.46 -21.60 -5.46
C ILE A 188 3.04 -22.26 -4.14
N VAL A 189 3.62 -21.82 -3.04
CA VAL A 189 3.31 -22.30 -1.68
C VAL A 189 2.53 -21.28 -0.87
N ARG A 190 2.55 -20.01 -1.29
CA ARG A 190 1.83 -18.90 -0.66
C ARG A 190 1.04 -18.12 -1.70
N LEU A 191 -0.26 -17.95 -1.48
CA LEU A 191 -1.12 -17.08 -2.27
C LEU A 191 -1.68 -15.99 -1.36
N LEU A 192 -1.46 -14.75 -1.73
CA LEU A 192 -1.96 -13.57 -1.01
C LEU A 192 -3.09 -12.96 -1.81
N LEU A 193 -4.30 -12.98 -1.24
CA LEU A 193 -5.53 -12.56 -1.89
C LEU A 193 -6.03 -11.23 -1.28
N GLY A 194 -6.21 -10.22 -2.12
CA GLY A 194 -6.96 -9.01 -1.79
C GLY A 194 -8.28 -9.00 -2.54
N MET A 195 -9.37 -8.58 -1.90
CA MET A 195 -10.64 -8.43 -2.60
C MET A 195 -11.54 -7.41 -1.90
N PRO A 196 -12.44 -6.74 -2.64
CA PRO A 196 -13.45 -5.87 -2.06
C PRO A 196 -14.54 -6.66 -1.33
N HIS A 197 -15.58 -5.97 -0.90
CA HIS A 197 -16.70 -6.57 -0.17
C HIS A 197 -17.56 -7.51 -1.02
N ARG A 198 -17.76 -7.23 -2.34
CA ARG A 198 -18.65 -8.05 -3.20
C ARG A 198 -18.12 -9.47 -3.37
N GLY A 199 -18.96 -10.44 -3.00
CA GLY A 199 -18.63 -11.86 -3.05
C GLY A 199 -17.65 -12.30 -1.93
N ARG A 200 -17.24 -11.43 -1.01
CA ARG A 200 -16.26 -11.79 0.03
C ARG A 200 -16.81 -12.86 0.99
N LEU A 201 -18.06 -12.74 1.44
CA LEU A 201 -18.65 -13.74 2.32
C LEU A 201 -18.75 -15.11 1.64
N ASN A 202 -19.09 -15.11 0.34
CA ASN A 202 -19.10 -16.30 -0.49
C ASN A 202 -17.69 -16.91 -0.63
N ALA A 203 -16.69 -16.07 -0.89
CA ALA A 203 -15.28 -16.50 -0.96
C ALA A 203 -14.78 -17.03 0.38
N LEU A 204 -15.13 -16.40 1.52
CA LEU A 204 -14.77 -16.90 2.84
C LEU A 204 -15.24 -18.33 3.06
N VAL A 205 -16.50 -18.65 2.71
CA VAL A 205 -17.06 -19.99 2.91
C VAL A 205 -16.58 -20.97 1.84
N ASN A 206 -16.69 -20.61 0.55
CA ASN A 206 -16.48 -21.55 -0.56
C ASN A 206 -15.04 -21.61 -1.08
N VAL A 207 -14.19 -20.61 -0.75
CA VAL A 207 -12.77 -20.60 -1.17
C VAL A 207 -11.83 -20.72 0.03
N MET A 208 -12.12 -20.02 1.15
CA MET A 208 -11.24 -19.96 2.30
C MET A 208 -11.56 -21.01 3.39
N ASP A 209 -12.55 -21.87 3.18
CA ASP A 209 -13.00 -22.91 4.12
C ASP A 209 -13.46 -22.36 5.49
N ALA A 210 -13.92 -21.10 5.53
CA ALA A 210 -14.52 -20.59 6.74
C ALA A 210 -15.81 -21.33 7.08
N SER A 211 -16.08 -21.52 8.37
CA SER A 211 -17.32 -22.13 8.83
C SER A 211 -18.53 -21.31 8.38
N ALA A 212 -19.43 -21.92 7.61
CA ALA A 212 -20.67 -21.26 7.21
C ALA A 212 -21.50 -20.82 8.43
N ALA A 213 -21.52 -21.64 9.50
CA ALA A 213 -22.21 -21.32 10.74
C ALA A 213 -21.64 -20.07 11.41
N ASP A 214 -20.30 -19.93 11.46
CA ASP A 214 -19.64 -18.78 12.08
C ASP A 214 -19.89 -17.51 11.27
N VAL A 215 -19.85 -17.59 9.93
CA VAL A 215 -20.15 -16.45 9.07
C VAL A 215 -21.61 -16.03 9.17
N LEU A 216 -22.54 -16.98 9.25
CA LEU A 216 -23.97 -16.69 9.46
C LEU A 216 -24.21 -16.06 10.84
N ALA A 217 -23.54 -16.57 11.90
CA ALA A 217 -23.65 -16.00 13.24
C ALA A 217 -23.12 -14.54 13.30
N ARG A 218 -22.17 -14.16 12.44
CA ARG A 218 -21.71 -12.77 12.33
C ARG A 218 -22.71 -11.84 11.66
N LEU A 219 -23.65 -12.39 10.88
CA LEU A 219 -24.72 -11.64 10.23
C LEU A 219 -25.98 -11.57 11.10
N ASP A 220 -26.08 -12.44 12.11
CA ASP A 220 -27.19 -12.49 13.06
C ASP A 220 -26.98 -11.43 14.16
N PRO A 221 -27.80 -10.35 14.20
CA PRO A 221 -27.64 -9.30 15.19
C PRO A 221 -27.84 -9.78 16.64
N ASP A 222 -28.54 -10.89 16.83
CA ASP A 222 -28.83 -11.45 18.15
C ASP A 222 -27.77 -12.44 18.64
N SER A 223 -26.71 -12.70 17.85
CA SER A 223 -25.65 -13.63 18.23
C SER A 223 -24.56 -12.97 19.08
N ASP A 224 -24.00 -13.73 20.03
CA ASP A 224 -22.86 -13.29 20.84
C ASP A 224 -21.63 -12.96 19.97
N ILE A 225 -21.47 -13.62 18.82
CA ILE A 225 -20.37 -13.37 17.89
C ILE A 225 -20.53 -11.98 17.24
N ALA A 226 -21.74 -11.64 16.80
CA ALA A 226 -22.02 -10.31 16.24
C ALA A 226 -21.88 -9.21 17.29
N ALA A 227 -22.30 -9.46 18.53
CA ALA A 227 -22.21 -8.50 19.63
C ALA A 227 -20.76 -8.14 20.01
N THR A 228 -19.80 -9.02 19.74
CA THR A 228 -18.37 -8.83 20.09
C THR A 228 -17.47 -8.55 18.91
N GLN A 229 -18.00 -8.48 17.67
CA GLN A 229 -17.19 -8.21 16.49
C GLN A 229 -16.74 -6.75 16.43
N THR A 230 -15.51 -6.56 16.02
CA THR A 230 -14.86 -5.24 15.94
C THR A 230 -14.90 -4.61 14.55
N ASP A 231 -15.28 -5.40 13.53
CA ASP A 231 -15.48 -4.92 12.15
C ASP A 231 -16.57 -5.74 11.45
N LEU A 232 -16.99 -5.26 10.28
CA LEU A 232 -18.06 -5.84 9.49
C LEU A 232 -17.65 -7.19 8.88
N PRO A 233 -18.54 -8.19 8.79
CA PRO A 233 -18.20 -9.53 8.31
C PRO A 233 -17.55 -9.51 6.91
N TYR A 234 -17.99 -8.63 6.02
CA TYR A 234 -17.48 -8.49 4.66
C TYR A 234 -16.17 -7.69 4.55
N HIS A 235 -15.50 -7.37 5.68
CA HIS A 235 -14.14 -6.83 5.77
C HIS A 235 -13.12 -7.87 6.23
N LEU A 236 -13.57 -8.94 6.83
CA LEU A 236 -12.69 -9.92 7.47
C LEU A 236 -11.85 -10.70 6.45
N GLY A 237 -10.61 -10.94 6.81
CA GLY A 237 -9.72 -11.85 6.12
C GLY A 237 -9.73 -13.25 6.74
N ALA A 238 -9.00 -14.17 6.11
CA ALA A 238 -8.82 -15.54 6.60
C ALA A 238 -7.54 -16.14 6.05
N THR A 239 -7.01 -17.15 6.72
CA THR A 239 -5.90 -17.95 6.21
C THR A 239 -6.31 -19.41 6.23
N THR A 240 -6.09 -20.10 5.10
CA THR A 240 -6.36 -21.54 4.98
C THR A 240 -5.22 -22.25 4.24
N ARG A 241 -5.09 -23.55 4.43
CA ARG A 241 -4.13 -24.38 3.71
C ARG A 241 -4.85 -25.33 2.78
N LYS A 242 -4.87 -24.99 1.50
CA LYS A 242 -5.50 -25.79 0.44
C LYS A 242 -4.60 -26.93 -0.01
N ARG A 243 -5.18 -28.10 -0.15
CA ARG A 243 -4.53 -29.26 -0.80
C ARG A 243 -4.91 -29.24 -2.28
N THR A 244 -3.93 -29.07 -3.14
CA THR A 244 -4.09 -29.20 -4.59
C THR A 244 -3.53 -30.52 -5.07
N PRO A 245 -3.85 -30.97 -6.30
CA PRO A 245 -3.22 -32.17 -6.88
C PRO A 245 -1.68 -32.11 -6.96
N HIS A 246 -1.10 -30.90 -6.83
CA HIS A 246 0.32 -30.64 -7.02
C HIS A 246 1.05 -30.27 -5.71
N GLY A 247 0.36 -30.22 -4.60
CA GLY A 247 0.93 -29.82 -3.32
C GLY A 247 0.00 -28.93 -2.50
N ALA A 248 0.46 -28.47 -1.34
CA ALA A 248 -0.32 -27.59 -0.49
C ALA A 248 0.01 -26.13 -0.75
N VAL A 249 -1.01 -25.29 -0.88
CA VAL A 249 -0.90 -23.85 -1.02
C VAL A 249 -1.55 -23.18 0.20
N THR A 250 -0.80 -22.36 0.91
CA THR A 250 -1.36 -21.51 1.96
C THR A 250 -1.96 -20.28 1.29
N VAL A 251 -3.25 -20.10 1.45
CA VAL A 251 -4.00 -18.96 0.92
C VAL A 251 -4.33 -18.02 2.08
N GLN A 252 -3.98 -16.75 1.94
CA GLN A 252 -4.30 -15.71 2.90
C GLN A 252 -5.10 -14.60 2.23
N LEU A 253 -6.35 -14.44 2.64
CA LEU A 253 -7.19 -13.31 2.28
C LEU A 253 -6.91 -12.17 3.25
N ALA A 254 -6.44 -11.04 2.74
CA ALA A 254 -6.18 -9.87 3.57
C ALA A 254 -7.48 -9.22 4.05
N HIS A 255 -7.46 -8.64 5.25
CA HIS A 255 -8.52 -7.74 5.70
C HIS A 255 -8.54 -6.47 4.86
N ASN A 256 -9.69 -5.83 4.71
CA ASN A 256 -9.79 -4.51 4.11
C ASN A 256 -10.97 -3.72 4.67
N PRO A 257 -10.91 -2.38 4.68
CA PRO A 257 -12.05 -1.53 4.98
C PRO A 257 -12.97 -1.37 3.76
N SER A 258 -14.05 -0.61 3.90
CA SER A 258 -14.90 -0.21 2.78
C SER A 258 -14.26 0.77 1.79
N HIS A 259 -13.06 1.27 2.09
CA HIS A 259 -12.28 2.15 1.19
C HIS A 259 -11.75 1.34 0.02
N LEU A 260 -12.40 1.54 -1.13
CA LEU A 260 -12.18 0.73 -2.32
C LEU A 260 -10.71 0.79 -2.78
N GLN A 261 -10.17 -0.36 -3.19
CA GLN A 261 -8.82 -0.54 -3.75
C GLN A 261 -7.66 -0.37 -2.77
N SER A 262 -7.87 0.15 -1.54
CA SER A 262 -6.79 0.35 -0.56
C SER A 262 -6.07 -0.96 -0.16
N VAL A 263 -6.73 -2.11 -0.29
CA VAL A 263 -6.11 -3.42 -0.03
C VAL A 263 -5.05 -3.81 -1.08
N TYR A 264 -5.07 -3.19 -2.27
CA TYR A 264 -4.16 -3.56 -3.36
C TYR A 264 -2.68 -3.32 -2.98
N PRO A 265 -2.23 -2.11 -2.63
CA PRO A 265 -0.85 -1.92 -2.20
C PRO A 265 -0.48 -2.74 -0.97
N VAL A 266 -1.42 -2.99 -0.05
CA VAL A 266 -1.17 -3.84 1.14
C VAL A 266 -0.80 -5.27 0.73
N VAL A 267 -1.57 -5.89 -0.16
CA VAL A 267 -1.33 -7.27 -0.61
C VAL A 267 -0.01 -7.39 -1.38
N VAL A 268 0.32 -6.44 -2.24
CA VAL A 268 1.60 -6.49 -2.96
C VAL A 268 2.79 -6.24 -2.04
N GLY A 269 2.62 -5.41 -0.99
CA GLY A 269 3.61 -5.23 0.07
C GLY A 269 3.84 -6.52 0.86
N MET A 270 2.78 -7.20 1.27
CA MET A 270 2.86 -8.52 1.92
C MET A 270 3.56 -9.56 1.02
N ALA A 271 3.24 -9.56 -0.28
CA ALA A 271 3.85 -10.49 -1.23
C ALA A 271 5.34 -10.23 -1.39
N ARG A 272 5.73 -8.97 -1.49
CA ARG A 272 7.14 -8.58 -1.58
C ARG A 272 7.91 -8.99 -0.33
N ALA A 273 7.38 -8.72 0.86
CA ALA A 273 8.01 -9.12 2.12
C ALA A 273 8.24 -10.64 2.19
N TRP A 274 7.23 -11.41 1.81
CA TRP A 274 7.36 -12.87 1.76
C TRP A 274 8.43 -13.33 0.77
N GLN A 275 8.46 -12.73 -0.42
CA GLN A 275 9.44 -13.04 -1.47
C GLN A 275 10.87 -12.68 -1.06
N ASP A 276 11.03 -11.58 -0.36
CA ASP A 276 12.31 -11.13 0.16
C ASP A 276 12.90 -12.13 1.18
N ALA A 277 12.03 -12.78 1.95
CA ALA A 277 12.43 -13.79 2.95
C ALA A 277 12.62 -15.20 2.36
N HIS A 278 11.84 -15.58 1.31
CA HIS A 278 11.75 -16.98 0.86
C HIS A 278 12.08 -17.15 -0.64
N GLY A 279 12.34 -16.08 -1.37
CA GLY A 279 12.56 -16.11 -2.82
C GLY A 279 11.28 -15.85 -3.64
N GLU A 280 11.45 -15.32 -4.84
CA GLU A 280 10.37 -14.80 -5.68
C GLU A 280 9.39 -15.86 -6.19
N ALA A 281 9.85 -17.09 -6.38
CA ALA A 281 9.09 -18.11 -7.10
C ALA A 281 7.91 -18.70 -6.31
N GLY A 282 7.93 -18.62 -4.98
CA GLY A 282 6.98 -19.33 -4.11
C GLY A 282 5.71 -18.54 -3.75
N CYS A 283 5.57 -17.27 -4.15
CA CYS A 283 4.46 -16.40 -3.77
C CYS A 283 3.72 -15.83 -4.97
N LEU A 284 2.38 -15.83 -4.88
CA LEU A 284 1.49 -15.23 -5.88
C LEU A 284 0.56 -14.22 -5.23
N PRO A 285 0.69 -12.91 -5.51
CA PRO A 285 -0.35 -11.94 -5.20
C PRO A 285 -1.48 -12.03 -6.21
N VAL A 286 -2.72 -12.06 -5.71
CA VAL A 286 -3.96 -12.04 -6.47
C VAL A 286 -4.83 -10.92 -5.92
N VAL A 287 -5.28 -10.02 -6.78
CA VAL A 287 -6.16 -8.93 -6.34
C VAL A 287 -7.43 -8.92 -7.16
N VAL A 288 -8.56 -9.05 -6.46
CA VAL A 288 -9.89 -8.90 -7.04
C VAL A 288 -10.31 -7.45 -6.94
N HIS A 289 -10.86 -6.91 -8.01
CA HIS A 289 -11.29 -5.52 -8.13
C HIS A 289 -12.74 -5.43 -8.58
N GLY A 290 -13.45 -4.38 -8.21
CA GLY A 290 -14.66 -3.96 -8.91
C GLY A 290 -14.30 -3.07 -10.10
N ASP A 291 -15.02 -3.17 -11.20
CA ASP A 291 -14.77 -2.50 -12.48
C ASP A 291 -14.69 -0.97 -12.36
N ALA A 292 -15.71 -0.33 -11.82
CA ALA A 292 -15.73 1.11 -11.64
C ALA A 292 -14.64 1.61 -10.69
N ALA A 293 -14.33 0.84 -9.64
CA ALA A 293 -13.28 1.18 -8.69
C ALA A 293 -11.87 1.00 -9.28
N PHE A 294 -11.66 -0.02 -10.11
CA PHE A 294 -10.40 -0.23 -10.81
C PHE A 294 -10.10 0.92 -11.78
N ALA A 295 -11.10 1.37 -12.53
CA ALA A 295 -10.96 2.48 -13.45
C ALA A 295 -10.82 3.85 -12.76
N GLY A 296 -11.47 4.04 -11.59
CA GLY A 296 -11.68 5.38 -11.03
C GLY A 296 -10.82 5.72 -9.80
N GLN A 297 -10.29 4.73 -9.06
CA GLN A 297 -9.54 4.99 -7.84
C GLN A 297 -8.06 5.27 -8.13
N GLY A 298 -7.54 6.42 -7.68
CA GLY A 298 -6.17 6.85 -7.92
C GLY A 298 -5.11 5.86 -7.41
N VAL A 299 -5.37 5.24 -6.26
CA VAL A 299 -4.46 4.24 -5.65
C VAL A 299 -4.19 3.03 -6.56
N VAL A 300 -5.11 2.70 -7.49
CA VAL A 300 -4.88 1.64 -8.49
C VAL A 300 -3.74 2.04 -9.42
N THR A 301 -3.82 3.23 -10.01
CA THR A 301 -2.78 3.73 -10.93
C THR A 301 -1.45 3.94 -10.22
N GLU A 302 -1.49 4.46 -9.00
CA GLU A 302 -0.30 4.60 -8.16
C GLU A 302 0.36 3.24 -7.91
N THR A 303 -0.41 2.22 -7.51
CA THR A 303 0.13 0.89 -7.22
C THR A 303 0.64 0.20 -8.47
N LEU A 304 -0.08 0.28 -9.61
CA LEU A 304 0.38 -0.25 -10.89
C LEU A 304 1.73 0.35 -11.32
N ASN A 305 1.95 1.64 -11.06
CA ASN A 305 3.24 2.28 -11.30
C ASN A 305 4.29 1.87 -10.26
N LEU A 306 3.92 1.81 -8.98
CA LEU A 306 4.80 1.46 -7.88
C LEU A 306 5.46 0.10 -8.07
N VAL A 307 4.68 -0.94 -8.42
CA VAL A 307 5.18 -2.32 -8.57
C VAL A 307 6.14 -2.52 -9.76
N ARG A 308 6.29 -1.52 -10.61
CA ARG A 308 7.30 -1.53 -11.69
C ARG A 308 8.71 -1.18 -11.20
N HIS A 309 8.83 -0.58 -10.02
CA HIS A 309 10.12 -0.29 -9.41
C HIS A 309 10.65 -1.53 -8.69
N ALA A 310 11.93 -1.83 -8.90
CA ALA A 310 12.57 -3.04 -8.39
C ALA A 310 12.39 -3.24 -6.88
N GLY A 311 12.40 -2.16 -6.09
CA GLY A 311 12.21 -2.20 -4.63
C GLY A 311 10.79 -2.55 -4.17
N TYR A 312 9.79 -2.51 -5.07
CA TYR A 312 8.37 -2.72 -4.77
C TYR A 312 7.73 -3.85 -5.59
N SER A 313 8.42 -4.36 -6.59
CA SER A 313 7.86 -5.39 -7.48
C SER A 313 7.62 -6.72 -6.75
N PRO A 314 6.39 -7.26 -6.80
CA PRO A 314 6.08 -8.62 -6.32
C PRO A 314 6.27 -9.66 -7.43
N SER A 315 7.07 -9.40 -8.46
CA SER A 315 7.27 -10.27 -9.61
C SER A 315 5.98 -10.62 -10.37
N GLY A 316 5.12 -9.60 -10.53
CA GLY A 316 3.82 -9.70 -11.21
C GLY A 316 2.66 -10.11 -10.31
N THR A 317 1.53 -9.47 -10.54
CA THR A 317 0.24 -9.67 -9.85
C THR A 317 -0.79 -10.23 -10.83
N LEU A 318 -1.61 -11.18 -10.38
CA LEU A 318 -2.82 -11.56 -11.09
C LEU A 318 -3.97 -10.66 -10.62
N HIS A 319 -4.51 -9.86 -11.53
CA HIS A 319 -5.68 -9.04 -11.30
C HIS A 319 -6.93 -9.72 -11.82
N VAL A 320 -7.99 -9.73 -11.03
CA VAL A 320 -9.31 -10.22 -11.41
C VAL A 320 -10.31 -9.09 -11.25
N ILE A 321 -10.87 -8.62 -12.35
CA ILE A 321 -11.89 -7.57 -12.30
C ILE A 321 -13.27 -8.24 -12.34
N VAL A 322 -14.04 -8.14 -11.25
CA VAL A 322 -15.45 -8.52 -11.21
C VAL A 322 -16.24 -7.38 -11.85
N ASN A 323 -16.41 -7.50 -13.16
CA ASN A 323 -17.02 -6.46 -13.98
C ASN A 323 -18.52 -6.69 -14.12
N ASN A 324 -19.29 -6.07 -13.25
CA ASN A 324 -20.74 -6.14 -13.28
C ASN A 324 -21.41 -5.01 -14.10
N GLN A 325 -20.59 -4.22 -14.82
CA GLN A 325 -20.99 -3.18 -15.77
C GLN A 325 -21.72 -1.98 -15.15
N ILE A 326 -21.68 -1.83 -13.82
CA ILE A 326 -22.34 -0.73 -13.11
C ILE A 326 -21.53 -0.31 -11.88
N GLY A 327 -21.21 0.98 -11.76
CA GLY A 327 -20.59 1.57 -10.58
C GLY A 327 -21.64 2.18 -9.67
N PHE A 328 -21.76 1.68 -8.43
CA PHE A 328 -22.77 2.09 -7.46
C PHE A 328 -24.20 2.02 -8.05
N THR A 329 -24.76 3.14 -8.52
CA THR A 329 -26.08 3.22 -9.18
C THR A 329 -26.01 3.69 -10.63
N THR A 330 -24.81 3.95 -11.16
CA THR A 330 -24.58 4.49 -12.50
C THR A 330 -23.94 3.44 -13.40
N PRO A 331 -24.53 3.09 -14.55
CA PRO A 331 -23.92 2.19 -15.51
C PRO A 331 -22.64 2.79 -16.07
N ASN A 332 -21.59 2.00 -16.18
CA ASN A 332 -20.30 2.44 -16.71
C ASN A 332 -20.37 3.06 -18.11
N ARG A 333 -21.36 2.65 -18.92
CA ARG A 333 -21.59 3.16 -20.28
C ARG A 333 -22.29 4.52 -20.34
N MET A 334 -22.93 4.97 -19.28
CA MET A 334 -23.60 6.28 -19.23
C MET A 334 -22.66 7.40 -18.79
N ASP A 335 -21.65 7.08 -17.99
CA ASP A 335 -20.55 8.01 -17.64
C ASP A 335 -19.40 7.95 -18.65
N ALA A 336 -19.64 7.47 -19.83
CA ALA A 336 -18.72 7.00 -20.85
C ALA A 336 -17.77 8.06 -21.44
N ALA A 337 -17.29 8.98 -20.66
CA ALA A 337 -16.43 10.02 -21.23
C ALA A 337 -14.94 9.62 -21.35
N ALA A 338 -14.45 8.64 -20.62
CA ALA A 338 -13.00 8.45 -20.56
C ALA A 338 -12.49 7.08 -21.02
N HIS A 339 -13.17 5.97 -20.69
CA HIS A 339 -12.65 4.63 -20.99
C HIS A 339 -13.71 3.73 -21.62
N VAL A 340 -13.36 3.10 -22.74
CA VAL A 340 -14.22 2.08 -23.37
C VAL A 340 -14.30 0.84 -22.47
N TYR A 341 -13.18 0.49 -21.82
CA TYR A 341 -13.08 -0.62 -20.88
C TYR A 341 -12.52 -0.15 -19.53
N CYS A 342 -13.04 -0.69 -18.44
CA CYS A 342 -12.54 -0.39 -17.09
C CYS A 342 -11.05 -0.73 -16.92
N THR A 343 -10.53 -1.63 -17.75
CA THR A 343 -9.13 -2.09 -17.75
C THR A 343 -8.19 -1.23 -18.59
N ASP A 344 -8.65 -0.15 -19.23
CA ASP A 344 -7.80 0.71 -20.07
C ASP A 344 -6.66 1.37 -19.29
N VAL A 345 -6.81 1.56 -17.98
CA VAL A 345 -5.74 2.05 -17.09
C VAL A 345 -4.51 1.12 -17.09
N ALA A 346 -4.69 -0.18 -17.36
CA ALA A 346 -3.60 -1.16 -17.40
C ALA A 346 -2.72 -1.06 -18.66
N ARG A 347 -3.18 -0.36 -19.70
CA ARG A 347 -2.40 -0.16 -20.94
C ARG A 347 -1.10 0.61 -20.70
N GLY A 348 -1.10 1.52 -19.72
CA GLY A 348 0.07 2.31 -19.35
C GLY A 348 1.20 1.48 -18.72
N VAL A 349 0.91 0.26 -18.25
CA VAL A 349 1.84 -0.60 -17.52
C VAL A 349 2.17 -1.91 -18.25
N ASP A 350 1.92 -1.99 -19.56
CA ASP A 350 2.20 -3.17 -20.39
C ASP A 350 1.51 -4.46 -19.93
N ALA A 351 0.37 -4.38 -19.23
CA ALA A 351 -0.35 -5.54 -18.76
C ALA A 351 -1.40 -5.99 -19.79
N PRO A 352 -1.39 -7.26 -20.23
CA PRO A 352 -2.42 -7.81 -21.09
C PRO A 352 -3.71 -8.08 -20.31
N VAL A 353 -4.86 -8.06 -21.01
CA VAL A 353 -6.18 -8.33 -20.47
C VAL A 353 -6.83 -9.51 -21.17
N LEU A 354 -7.26 -10.49 -20.39
CA LEU A 354 -8.14 -11.56 -20.83
C LEU A 354 -9.57 -11.20 -20.44
N ARG A 355 -10.43 -10.90 -21.41
CA ARG A 355 -11.84 -10.59 -21.19
C ARG A 355 -12.66 -11.85 -21.31
N VAL A 356 -13.45 -12.19 -20.32
CA VAL A 356 -14.20 -13.45 -20.32
C VAL A 356 -15.62 -13.26 -19.83
N ASN A 357 -16.55 -13.89 -20.53
CA ASN A 357 -17.97 -13.94 -20.16
C ASN A 357 -18.17 -14.83 -18.92
N ALA A 358 -18.72 -14.25 -17.84
CA ALA A 358 -18.96 -14.94 -16.59
C ALA A 358 -19.93 -16.12 -16.70
N ASP A 359 -20.81 -16.16 -17.72
CA ASP A 359 -21.72 -17.26 -17.98
C ASP A 359 -21.06 -18.44 -18.74
N ARG A 360 -19.75 -18.37 -18.98
CA ARG A 360 -18.96 -19.40 -19.66
C ARG A 360 -17.84 -19.93 -18.76
N PRO A 361 -18.14 -20.69 -17.72
CA PRO A 361 -17.14 -21.14 -16.74
C PRO A 361 -15.93 -21.89 -17.34
N ASP A 362 -16.14 -22.68 -18.40
CA ASP A 362 -15.04 -23.38 -19.08
C ASP A 362 -14.02 -22.40 -19.68
N GLU A 363 -14.47 -21.26 -20.25
CA GLU A 363 -13.61 -20.19 -20.74
C GLU A 363 -12.96 -19.39 -19.61
N VAL A 364 -13.63 -19.24 -18.47
CA VAL A 364 -13.05 -18.66 -17.27
C VAL A 364 -11.86 -19.48 -16.77
N LEU A 365 -11.97 -20.81 -16.73
CA LEU A 365 -10.86 -21.68 -16.35
C LEU A 365 -9.70 -21.59 -17.36
N ARG A 366 -10.00 -21.49 -18.65
CA ARG A 366 -9.01 -21.29 -19.71
C ARG A 366 -8.26 -19.97 -19.53
N ALA A 367 -8.98 -18.87 -19.23
CA ALA A 367 -8.38 -17.56 -18.93
C ALA A 367 -7.41 -17.66 -17.74
N VAL A 368 -7.79 -18.34 -16.65
CA VAL A 368 -6.93 -18.57 -15.48
C VAL A 368 -5.65 -19.29 -15.87
N ALA A 369 -5.73 -20.36 -16.67
CA ALA A 369 -4.55 -21.12 -17.09
C ALA A 369 -3.57 -20.26 -17.92
N ILE A 370 -4.10 -19.46 -18.86
CA ILE A 370 -3.28 -18.55 -19.67
C ILE A 370 -2.65 -17.47 -18.79
N ALA A 371 -3.44 -16.86 -17.89
CA ALA A 371 -2.97 -15.79 -17.03
C ALA A 371 -1.84 -16.24 -16.10
N LEU A 372 -1.98 -17.39 -15.47
CA LEU A 372 -0.96 -17.91 -14.57
C LEU A 372 0.31 -18.33 -15.31
N ASP A 373 0.19 -19.00 -16.46
CA ASP A 373 1.35 -19.33 -17.29
C ASP A 373 2.11 -18.04 -17.70
N TYR A 374 1.39 -16.99 -18.11
CA TYR A 374 1.99 -15.70 -18.47
C TYR A 374 2.73 -15.08 -17.28
N ARG A 375 2.05 -14.96 -16.13
CA ARG A 375 2.64 -14.38 -14.91
C ARG A 375 3.90 -15.14 -14.48
N MET A 376 3.88 -16.46 -14.55
CA MET A 376 5.01 -17.27 -14.11
C MET A 376 6.19 -17.18 -15.05
N ILE A 377 5.96 -17.09 -16.37
CA ILE A 377 7.01 -17.00 -17.38
C ILE A 377 7.63 -15.59 -17.41
N PHE A 378 6.79 -14.56 -17.42
CA PHE A 378 7.24 -13.17 -17.62
C PHE A 378 7.39 -12.37 -16.34
N ARG A 379 6.93 -12.90 -15.20
CA ARG A 379 6.93 -12.18 -13.90
C ARG A 379 6.36 -10.78 -14.01
N ALA A 380 5.24 -10.67 -14.70
CA ALA A 380 4.57 -9.44 -15.03
C ALA A 380 3.08 -9.53 -14.71
N ASP A 381 2.45 -8.36 -14.54
CA ASP A 381 1.02 -8.26 -14.27
C ASP A 381 0.21 -8.74 -15.46
N ILE A 382 -0.92 -9.37 -15.18
CA ILE A 382 -1.94 -9.77 -16.14
C ILE A 382 -3.32 -9.61 -15.51
N LEU A 383 -4.31 -9.24 -16.32
CA LEU A 383 -5.67 -9.01 -15.88
C LEU A 383 -6.62 -10.05 -16.46
N ILE A 384 -7.57 -10.51 -15.64
CA ILE A 384 -8.78 -11.23 -16.09
C ILE A 384 -9.97 -10.30 -15.85
N ASP A 385 -10.61 -9.84 -16.90
CA ASP A 385 -11.85 -9.05 -16.88
C ASP A 385 -13.03 -10.01 -16.93
N LEU A 386 -13.56 -10.42 -15.77
CA LEU A 386 -14.70 -11.31 -15.61
C LEU A 386 -15.99 -10.50 -15.77
N ILE A 387 -16.52 -10.49 -16.99
CA ILE A 387 -17.68 -9.68 -17.35
C ILE A 387 -18.95 -10.45 -17.04
N GLY A 388 -19.70 -9.93 -16.08
CA GLY A 388 -20.97 -10.46 -15.64
C GLY A 388 -22.00 -9.33 -15.48
N TYR A 389 -22.87 -9.48 -14.51
CA TYR A 389 -23.89 -8.50 -14.14
C TYR A 389 -24.13 -8.53 -12.63
N ARG A 390 -24.95 -7.63 -12.16
CA ARG A 390 -25.35 -7.56 -10.75
C ARG A 390 -26.86 -7.70 -10.64
N ARG A 391 -27.32 -8.82 -10.05
CA ARG A 391 -28.74 -9.13 -9.96
C ARG A 391 -29.47 -8.25 -8.94
N LEU A 392 -28.84 -7.93 -7.82
CA LEU A 392 -29.37 -7.07 -6.76
C LEU A 392 -28.82 -5.65 -6.85
N GLY A 393 -29.19 -4.75 -5.93
CA GLY A 393 -28.64 -3.41 -5.83
C GLY A 393 -27.15 -3.35 -5.49
N HIS A 394 -26.62 -2.16 -5.25
CA HIS A 394 -25.25 -2.01 -4.77
C HIS A 394 -25.05 -2.76 -3.46
N SER A 395 -25.97 -2.58 -2.53
CA SER A 395 -26.21 -3.49 -1.39
C SER A 395 -27.67 -3.96 -1.46
N GLU A 396 -28.05 -4.85 -0.56
CA GLU A 396 -29.36 -5.43 -0.48
C GLU A 396 -30.48 -4.41 -0.15
N HIS A 397 -30.07 -3.27 0.44
CA HIS A 397 -30.98 -2.15 0.75
C HIS A 397 -31.24 -1.21 -0.46
N ASP A 398 -30.49 -1.38 -1.54
CA ASP A 398 -30.64 -0.57 -2.75
C ASP A 398 -31.70 -1.16 -3.67
N LEU A 399 -32.52 -0.29 -4.27
CA LEU A 399 -33.57 -0.65 -5.22
C LEU A 399 -33.14 -0.25 -6.64
N PRO A 400 -32.45 -1.11 -7.38
CA PRO A 400 -31.88 -0.76 -8.67
C PRO A 400 -32.91 -0.41 -9.74
N THR A 401 -34.17 -0.82 -9.55
CA THR A 401 -35.30 -0.45 -10.43
C THR A 401 -35.59 1.06 -10.42
N LEU A 402 -35.19 1.77 -9.37
CA LEU A 402 -35.37 3.23 -9.32
C LEU A 402 -34.47 3.98 -10.33
N THR A 403 -33.28 3.47 -10.55
CA THR A 403 -32.27 4.14 -11.41
C THR A 403 -32.06 3.40 -12.73
N GLN A 404 -32.28 2.06 -12.76
CA GLN A 404 -31.96 1.17 -13.89
C GLN A 404 -33.11 0.20 -14.24
N PRO A 405 -34.37 0.67 -14.48
CA PRO A 405 -35.52 -0.21 -14.70
C PRO A 405 -35.35 -1.11 -15.93
N ALA A 406 -34.80 -0.58 -17.03
CA ALA A 406 -34.61 -1.35 -18.25
C ALA A 406 -33.55 -2.43 -18.11
N LEU A 407 -32.39 -2.08 -17.45
CA LEU A 407 -31.33 -3.04 -17.16
C LEU A 407 -31.82 -4.15 -16.24
N GLN A 408 -32.58 -3.80 -15.21
CA GLN A 408 -33.14 -4.78 -14.27
C GLN A 408 -34.17 -5.71 -14.93
N ALA A 409 -34.95 -5.23 -15.91
CA ALA A 409 -35.83 -6.09 -16.70
C ALA A 409 -35.03 -7.13 -17.50
N VAL A 410 -33.91 -6.73 -18.11
CA VAL A 410 -33.03 -7.67 -18.85
C VAL A 410 -32.43 -8.68 -17.90
N ILE A 411 -31.83 -8.23 -16.77
CA ILE A 411 -31.26 -9.10 -15.75
C ILE A 411 -32.28 -10.07 -15.16
N GLY A 412 -33.50 -9.59 -14.90
CA GLY A 412 -34.58 -10.42 -14.36
C GLY A 412 -35.02 -11.56 -15.30
N ALA A 413 -34.93 -11.32 -16.62
CA ALA A 413 -35.22 -12.33 -17.63
C ALA A 413 -34.06 -13.27 -17.95
N HIS A 414 -32.83 -12.89 -17.52
CA HIS A 414 -31.62 -13.68 -17.81
C HIS A 414 -31.50 -14.88 -16.87
N PRO A 415 -31.28 -16.11 -17.37
CA PRO A 415 -31.03 -17.28 -16.53
C PRO A 415 -29.78 -17.13 -15.69
N GLY A 416 -29.72 -17.79 -14.51
CA GLY A 416 -28.52 -17.86 -13.72
C GLY A 416 -27.43 -18.73 -14.37
N VAL A 417 -26.15 -18.48 -14.04
CA VAL A 417 -25.04 -19.25 -14.60
C VAL A 417 -25.12 -20.74 -14.27
N VAL A 418 -25.71 -21.11 -13.13
CA VAL A 418 -25.94 -22.51 -12.74
C VAL A 418 -26.87 -23.19 -13.73
N ASP A 419 -27.99 -22.55 -14.10
CA ASP A 419 -28.96 -23.07 -15.05
C ASP A 419 -28.34 -23.22 -16.46
N LEU A 420 -27.64 -22.19 -16.92
CA LEU A 420 -26.92 -22.16 -18.21
C LEU A 420 -25.88 -23.25 -18.29
N TYR A 421 -25.06 -23.39 -17.24
CA TYR A 421 -23.95 -24.35 -17.23
C TYR A 421 -24.47 -25.80 -17.12
N HIS A 422 -25.45 -26.04 -16.26
CA HIS A 422 -26.14 -27.35 -16.17
C HIS A 422 -26.76 -27.77 -17.51
N ALA A 423 -27.42 -26.85 -18.19
CA ALA A 423 -27.98 -27.14 -19.54
C ALA A 423 -26.86 -27.49 -20.54
N SER A 424 -25.70 -26.83 -20.48
CA SER A 424 -24.53 -27.11 -21.34
C SER A 424 -23.90 -28.50 -21.09
N LEU A 425 -24.17 -29.10 -19.91
CA LEU A 425 -23.76 -30.46 -19.56
C LEU A 425 -24.76 -31.54 -19.99
N GLY A 426 -25.80 -31.15 -20.73
CA GLY A 426 -26.87 -32.06 -21.18
C GLY A 426 -28.01 -32.23 -20.19
N GLY A 427 -27.99 -31.55 -19.03
CA GLY A 427 -29.12 -31.41 -18.13
C GLY A 427 -29.71 -32.73 -17.56
N THR A 428 -28.93 -33.82 -17.49
CA THR A 428 -29.45 -35.16 -17.20
C THR A 428 -29.90 -35.40 -15.76
N ALA A 429 -29.32 -34.69 -14.80
CA ALA A 429 -29.69 -34.74 -13.39
C ALA A 429 -30.72 -33.65 -13.06
N PRO A 430 -31.75 -33.93 -12.26
CA PRO A 430 -32.70 -32.89 -11.82
C PRO A 430 -31.96 -31.79 -11.00
N LEU A 431 -31.96 -30.58 -11.49
CA LEU A 431 -31.24 -29.45 -10.89
C LEU A 431 -31.67 -29.17 -9.45
N ASP A 432 -32.97 -29.27 -9.15
CA ASP A 432 -33.51 -29.14 -7.79
C ASP A 432 -32.94 -30.18 -6.81
N GLY A 433 -32.60 -31.37 -7.31
CA GLY A 433 -31.93 -32.38 -6.53
C GLY A 433 -30.50 -31.96 -6.16
N LEU A 434 -29.77 -31.39 -7.14
CA LEU A 434 -28.41 -30.88 -6.94
C LEU A 434 -28.39 -29.65 -5.98
N ARG A 435 -29.35 -28.73 -6.12
CA ARG A 435 -29.54 -27.59 -5.22
C ARG A 435 -29.80 -28.03 -3.76
N ARG A 436 -30.68 -29.06 -3.58
CA ARG A 436 -30.92 -29.64 -2.24
C ARG A 436 -29.67 -30.31 -1.66
N ALA A 437 -28.90 -31.00 -2.47
CA ALA A 437 -27.66 -31.62 -2.03
C ALA A 437 -26.63 -30.56 -1.62
N ALA A 438 -26.47 -29.49 -2.40
CA ALA A 438 -25.58 -28.37 -2.05
C ALA A 438 -25.99 -27.70 -0.74
N LEU A 439 -27.30 -27.52 -0.49
CA LEU A 439 -27.80 -26.99 0.78
C LEU A 439 -27.46 -27.91 1.96
N GLN A 440 -27.59 -29.22 1.81
CA GLN A 440 -27.23 -30.17 2.85
C GLN A 440 -25.72 -30.12 3.15
N VAL A 441 -24.88 -30.00 2.13
CA VAL A 441 -23.43 -29.82 2.30
C VAL A 441 -23.12 -28.53 3.06
N LEU A 442 -23.74 -27.41 2.68
CA LEU A 442 -23.54 -26.13 3.36
C LEU A 442 -23.91 -26.18 4.84
N LEU A 443 -25.04 -26.82 5.17
CA LEU A 443 -25.56 -26.83 6.54
C LEU A 443 -24.89 -27.90 7.44
N HIS A 444 -24.35 -28.96 6.86
CA HIS A 444 -23.83 -30.10 7.62
C HIS A 444 -22.40 -30.51 7.27
N GLY A 445 -21.86 -30.03 6.14
CA GLY A 445 -20.64 -30.56 5.53
C GLY A 445 -19.33 -30.13 6.18
N HIS A 446 -19.31 -29.16 7.07
CA HIS A 446 -18.08 -28.63 7.67
C HIS A 446 -17.90 -28.98 9.16
N ALA A 447 -18.57 -30.02 9.66
CA ALA A 447 -18.43 -30.49 11.05
C ALA A 447 -17.04 -31.08 11.40
N GLY A 448 -16.07 -30.99 10.51
CA GLY A 448 -14.71 -31.48 10.68
C GLY A 448 -13.62 -30.55 10.17
N ALA A 449 -13.95 -29.31 9.79
CA ALA A 449 -12.93 -28.34 9.47
C ALA A 449 -12.13 -28.00 10.74
N PRO A 450 -10.79 -28.02 10.71
CA PRO A 450 -10.01 -27.57 11.86
C PRO A 450 -10.40 -26.12 12.14
N ASP A 451 -10.37 -25.76 13.41
CA ASP A 451 -10.68 -24.46 14.04
C ASP A 451 -9.89 -23.29 13.38
N SER A 452 -10.12 -23.07 12.09
CA SER A 452 -9.40 -22.10 11.26
C SER A 452 -9.93 -20.67 11.41
N ALA A 453 -11.06 -20.50 12.09
CA ALA A 453 -11.68 -19.20 12.32
C ALA A 453 -11.31 -18.54 13.65
N ARG A 454 -10.62 -19.23 14.54
CA ARG A 454 -9.86 -18.52 15.56
C ARG A 454 -8.64 -17.96 14.86
N HIS A 455 -8.76 -16.72 14.45
CA HIS A 455 -7.60 -15.88 14.27
C HIS A 455 -6.78 -15.95 15.56
N SER A 456 -5.96 -16.98 15.67
CA SER A 456 -4.83 -16.84 16.52
C SER A 456 -3.91 -15.84 15.85
N SER A 457 -4.11 -14.56 16.14
CA SER A 457 -3.02 -13.59 16.19
C SER A 457 -1.92 -14.02 17.20
N ARG A 458 -2.01 -15.25 17.69
CA ARG A 458 -0.94 -16.07 18.20
C ARG A 458 -0.20 -16.78 17.06
N GLU A 459 0.09 -16.10 15.97
CA GLU A 459 1.35 -16.36 15.31
C GLU A 459 2.39 -16.00 16.36
N ALA A 460 3.22 -16.95 16.63
CA ALA A 460 4.23 -17.03 17.68
C ALA A 460 4.63 -15.67 18.22
N ASP A 461 4.61 -15.48 19.52
CA ASP A 461 5.45 -14.45 20.15
C ASP A 461 6.75 -14.43 19.36
N ALA A 462 6.89 -13.40 18.51
CA ALA A 462 8.05 -13.28 17.67
C ALA A 462 9.24 -13.41 18.61
N THR A 463 10.04 -14.44 18.42
CA THR A 463 11.25 -14.62 19.22
C THR A 463 12.05 -13.35 19.02
N THR A 464 11.89 -12.39 19.91
CA THR A 464 12.56 -11.11 19.82
C THR A 464 14.03 -11.41 20.02
N THR A 465 14.79 -11.22 18.96
CA THR A 465 16.26 -11.19 19.05
C THR A 465 16.60 -10.12 20.09
N PRO A 466 17.26 -10.44 21.20
CA PRO A 466 17.63 -9.42 22.15
C PRO A 466 18.68 -8.50 21.53
N LEU A 467 18.56 -7.19 21.78
CA LEU A 467 19.62 -6.26 21.43
C LEU A 467 20.89 -6.63 22.20
N ALA A 468 21.99 -6.79 21.49
CA ALA A 468 23.28 -6.99 22.14
C ALA A 468 23.75 -5.68 22.81
N GLU A 469 24.55 -5.85 23.86
CA GLU A 469 25.16 -4.73 24.59
C GLU A 469 26.01 -3.87 23.64
N LEU A 470 25.93 -2.57 23.82
CA LEU A 470 26.72 -1.61 23.09
C LEU A 470 28.02 -1.31 23.86
N SER A 471 29.14 -1.45 23.17
CA SER A 471 30.46 -0.99 23.68
C SER A 471 31.07 0.01 22.69
N LEU A 472 31.95 0.84 23.18
CA LEU A 472 32.68 1.79 22.30
C LEU A 472 33.47 1.03 21.22
N GLU A 473 34.07 -0.10 21.57
CA GLU A 473 34.78 -0.97 20.61
C GLU A 473 33.84 -1.44 19.48
N ARG A 474 32.61 -1.86 19.86
CA ARG A 474 31.61 -2.25 18.87
C ARG A 474 31.22 -1.09 17.97
N LEU A 475 30.98 0.10 18.50
CA LEU A 475 30.65 1.29 17.71
C LEU A 475 31.79 1.72 16.81
N ARG A 476 33.05 1.60 17.27
CA ARG A 476 34.23 1.85 16.42
C ARG A 476 34.31 0.88 15.24
N ARG A 477 34.14 -0.42 15.50
CA ARG A 477 34.10 -1.43 14.43
C ARG A 477 32.99 -1.17 13.41
N LEU A 478 31.80 -0.83 13.87
CA LEU A 478 30.67 -0.50 12.99
C LEU A 478 30.93 0.78 12.19
N THR A 479 31.57 1.79 12.82
CA THR A 479 31.95 3.02 12.12
C THR A 479 33.02 2.77 11.06
N ASP A 480 33.99 1.93 11.32
CA ASP A 480 35.01 1.54 10.34
C ASP A 480 34.34 0.86 9.12
N ALA A 481 33.41 -0.03 9.36
CA ALA A 481 32.63 -0.67 8.28
C ALA A 481 31.77 0.33 7.49
N LEU A 482 31.01 1.20 8.19
CA LEU A 482 30.18 2.25 7.59
C LEU A 482 30.95 3.26 6.74
N THR A 483 32.21 3.49 7.09
CA THR A 483 33.03 4.50 6.43
C THR A 483 34.08 3.90 5.48
N CYS A 484 34.00 2.57 5.26
CA CYS A 484 34.90 1.87 4.34
C CYS A 484 34.56 2.23 2.89
N VAL A 485 35.47 2.82 2.18
CA VAL A 485 35.35 3.10 0.75
C VAL A 485 35.86 1.89 -0.04
N PRO A 486 35.09 1.34 -0.99
CA PRO A 486 35.58 0.23 -1.81
C PRO A 486 36.88 0.58 -2.56
N PRO A 487 37.87 -0.35 -2.69
CA PRO A 487 39.13 -0.07 -3.37
C PRO A 487 38.95 0.43 -4.81
N GLY A 488 39.67 1.47 -5.17
CA GLY A 488 39.68 2.05 -6.51
C GLY A 488 38.37 2.83 -6.87
N VAL A 489 37.59 3.22 -5.87
CA VAL A 489 36.37 4.03 -6.04
C VAL A 489 36.60 5.42 -5.52
N ARG A 490 36.12 6.41 -6.27
CA ARG A 490 36.07 7.80 -5.82
C ARG A 490 34.65 8.16 -5.40
N ILE A 491 34.48 8.63 -4.18
CA ILE A 491 33.22 9.16 -3.63
C ILE A 491 33.26 10.69 -3.65
N HIS A 492 32.07 11.30 -3.52
CA HIS A 492 31.94 12.76 -3.44
C HIS A 492 32.68 13.32 -2.20
N GLU A 493 33.32 14.47 -2.36
CA GLU A 493 34.13 15.11 -1.29
C GLU A 493 33.34 15.38 -0.01
N PHE A 494 32.07 15.75 -0.13
CA PHE A 494 31.17 15.95 1.01
C PHE A 494 31.04 14.66 1.84
N ILE A 495 30.84 13.51 1.20
CA ILE A 495 30.72 12.20 1.87
C ILE A 495 32.05 11.81 2.50
N ALA A 496 33.17 12.05 1.82
CA ALA A 496 34.51 11.79 2.36
C ALA A 496 34.76 12.60 3.64
N ARG A 497 34.40 13.87 3.68
CA ARG A 497 34.50 14.71 4.87
C ARG A 497 33.55 14.27 5.99
N MET A 498 32.33 13.91 5.65
CA MET A 498 31.32 13.40 6.61
C MET A 498 31.82 12.13 7.29
N THR A 499 32.27 11.16 6.51
CA THR A 499 32.80 9.88 7.03
C THR A 499 34.07 10.03 7.85
N ALA A 500 34.96 10.96 7.46
CA ALA A 500 36.15 11.30 8.27
C ALA A 500 35.76 11.86 9.64
N ARG A 501 34.79 12.78 9.68
CA ARG A 501 34.27 13.33 10.93
C ARG A 501 33.66 12.25 11.84
N TRP A 502 32.94 11.26 11.28
CA TRP A 502 32.37 10.16 12.06
C TRP A 502 33.46 9.31 12.72
N ARG A 503 34.58 9.04 12.01
CA ARG A 503 35.71 8.32 12.58
C ARG A 503 36.37 9.13 13.72
N ASP A 504 36.54 10.43 13.55
CA ASP A 504 37.10 11.30 14.58
C ASP A 504 36.15 11.35 15.81
N THR A 505 34.83 11.41 15.58
CA THR A 505 33.82 11.44 16.65
C THR A 505 33.84 10.16 17.50
N VAL A 506 33.93 8.97 16.86
CA VAL A 506 33.91 7.70 17.62
C VAL A 506 35.23 7.39 18.31
N ALA A 507 36.32 8.08 17.94
CA ALA A 507 37.60 7.94 18.59
C ALA A 507 37.62 8.56 20.00
N ASP A 508 36.78 9.57 20.26
CA ASP A 508 36.63 10.29 21.53
C ASP A 508 35.32 9.93 22.22
N GLU A 509 35.35 9.43 23.44
CA GLU A 509 34.16 9.14 24.24
C GLU A 509 33.29 10.37 24.52
N ALA A 510 33.91 11.53 24.60
CA ALA A 510 33.23 12.83 24.72
C ALA A 510 32.78 13.40 23.37
N GLY A 511 33.08 12.70 22.26
CA GLY A 511 32.74 13.13 20.90
C GLY A 511 31.25 13.36 20.74
N ARG A 512 30.91 14.44 20.05
CA ARG A 512 29.49 14.80 19.83
C ARG A 512 28.95 14.18 18.56
N VAL A 513 27.97 13.30 18.74
CA VAL A 513 27.31 12.55 17.67
C VAL A 513 26.22 13.41 17.06
N ASP A 514 26.30 13.67 15.77
CA ASP A 514 25.19 14.31 15.01
C ASP A 514 24.08 13.32 14.69
N TRP A 515 22.95 13.84 14.20
CA TRP A 515 21.75 13.03 13.91
C TRP A 515 21.97 12.00 12.79
N SER A 516 22.71 12.38 11.75
CA SER A 516 23.05 11.50 10.64
C SER A 516 23.89 10.31 11.11
N PHE A 517 24.89 10.57 11.94
CA PHE A 517 25.73 9.52 12.49
C PHE A 517 24.97 8.63 13.48
N ALA A 518 24.13 9.23 14.33
CA ALA A 518 23.28 8.48 15.26
C ALA A 518 22.32 7.54 14.53
N GLU A 519 21.69 8.02 13.45
CA GLU A 519 20.80 7.21 12.61
C GLU A 519 21.53 6.04 11.96
N ASN A 520 22.66 6.31 11.30
CA ASN A 520 23.45 5.27 10.65
C ASN A 520 24.01 4.25 11.65
N LEU A 521 24.43 4.68 12.86
CA LEU A 521 24.84 3.77 13.93
C LEU A 521 23.67 2.94 14.47
N ALA A 522 22.47 3.52 14.60
CA ALA A 522 21.29 2.76 15.02
C ALA A 522 21.02 1.63 14.04
N TYR A 523 20.94 1.92 12.73
CA TYR A 523 20.74 0.90 11.70
C TYR A 523 21.89 -0.12 11.69
N ALA A 524 23.15 0.33 11.72
CA ALA A 524 24.31 -0.56 11.71
C ALA A 524 24.30 -1.52 12.90
N SER A 525 23.96 -1.03 14.09
CA SER A 525 23.87 -1.87 15.30
C SER A 525 22.72 -2.87 15.25
N LEU A 526 21.58 -2.50 14.66
CA LEU A 526 20.45 -3.41 14.44
C LEU A 526 20.80 -4.51 13.42
N LEU A 527 21.43 -4.13 12.33
CA LEU A 527 21.89 -5.09 11.32
C LEU A 527 22.91 -6.07 11.88
N ASP A 528 23.84 -5.58 12.70
CA ASP A 528 24.84 -6.41 13.40
C ASP A 528 24.19 -7.35 14.42
N ASP A 529 23.07 -6.96 15.04
CA ASP A 529 22.22 -7.81 15.91
C ASP A 529 21.34 -8.79 15.11
N GLY A 530 21.36 -8.73 13.77
CA GLY A 530 20.57 -9.60 12.88
C GLY A 530 19.18 -9.11 12.55
N PHE A 531 18.78 -7.92 13.02
CA PHE A 531 17.52 -7.31 12.57
C PHE A 531 17.62 -6.84 11.13
N GLY A 532 16.54 -7.04 10.36
CA GLY A 532 16.40 -6.39 9.06
C GLY A 532 15.95 -4.94 9.22
N VAL A 533 16.37 -4.08 8.30
CA VAL A 533 15.91 -2.68 8.21
C VAL A 533 15.50 -2.39 6.76
N ARG A 534 14.27 -1.94 6.58
CA ARG A 534 13.76 -1.44 5.30
C ARG A 534 13.35 0.02 5.47
N LEU A 535 13.92 0.89 4.65
CA LEU A 535 13.61 2.31 4.62
C LEU A 535 13.16 2.71 3.22
N SER A 536 11.96 3.25 3.10
CA SER A 536 11.44 3.73 1.83
C SER A 536 10.83 5.13 1.94
N GLY A 537 10.75 5.83 0.82
CA GLY A 537 10.24 7.18 0.70
C GLY A 537 10.96 7.96 -0.39
N MET A 538 10.53 9.19 -0.63
CA MET A 538 11.17 10.03 -1.63
C MET A 538 12.57 10.45 -1.18
N ASP A 539 13.57 10.17 -2.05
CA ASP A 539 14.95 10.56 -1.84
C ASP A 539 15.58 10.09 -0.50
N VAL A 540 15.08 8.98 0.06
CA VAL A 540 15.59 8.45 1.34
C VAL A 540 17.05 8.00 1.25
N GLY A 541 17.56 7.66 0.07
CA GLY A 541 18.95 7.27 -0.13
C GLY A 541 19.95 8.37 0.23
N ARG A 542 19.62 9.62 -0.08
CA ARG A 542 20.34 10.83 0.31
C ARG A 542 19.81 11.40 1.62
N GLY A 543 18.49 11.32 1.80
CA GLY A 543 17.69 12.08 2.76
C GLY A 543 17.36 13.47 2.24
N THR A 544 16.09 13.87 2.28
CA THR A 544 15.59 15.15 1.74
C THR A 544 16.42 16.35 2.24
N PHE A 545 16.89 16.30 3.49
CA PHE A 545 17.69 17.34 4.13
C PHE A 545 19.20 17.13 4.00
N MET A 546 19.66 16.35 3.02
CA MET A 546 21.07 16.00 2.81
C MET A 546 21.74 15.43 4.08
N HIS A 547 21.01 14.68 4.87
CA HIS A 547 21.44 14.23 6.19
C HIS A 547 21.88 12.76 6.23
N ARG A 548 21.28 11.87 5.37
CA ARG A 548 21.46 10.41 5.53
C ARG A 548 22.64 9.86 4.74
N HIS A 549 22.70 10.13 3.45
CA HIS A 549 23.73 9.62 2.52
C HIS A 549 24.01 8.12 2.69
N ALA A 550 22.96 7.31 2.77
CA ALA A 550 23.07 5.86 2.87
C ALA A 550 23.41 5.18 1.53
N VAL A 551 23.30 5.91 0.42
CA VAL A 551 23.67 5.46 -0.92
C VAL A 551 24.75 6.39 -1.47
N TRP A 552 25.93 5.85 -1.77
CA TRP A 552 27.07 6.61 -2.31
C TRP A 552 27.19 6.38 -3.80
N HIS A 553 27.06 7.44 -4.58
CA HIS A 553 27.22 7.41 -6.03
C HIS A 553 28.70 7.57 -6.38
N PHE A 554 29.22 6.68 -7.23
CA PHE A 554 30.60 6.74 -7.67
C PHE A 554 30.82 7.94 -8.56
N GLN A 555 31.94 8.65 -8.31
CA GLN A 555 32.34 9.85 -9.04
C GLN A 555 33.25 9.52 -10.23
N ASP A 556 33.51 8.24 -10.49
CA ASP A 556 34.34 7.75 -11.57
C ASP A 556 33.55 7.68 -12.86
N GLY A 557 34.19 8.07 -13.97
CA GLY A 557 33.60 7.94 -15.29
C GLY A 557 33.72 6.53 -15.91
N GLY A 558 33.33 6.38 -17.17
CA GLY A 558 33.45 5.13 -17.93
C GLY A 558 32.42 4.07 -17.51
N ASP A 559 32.83 2.83 -17.39
CA ASP A 559 31.94 1.68 -17.12
C ASP A 559 31.30 1.70 -15.73
N ARG A 560 31.67 2.64 -14.86
CA ARG A 560 31.12 2.80 -13.51
C ARG A 560 30.06 3.89 -13.39
N VAL A 561 29.64 4.48 -14.48
CA VAL A 561 28.56 5.50 -14.46
C VAL A 561 27.28 4.87 -13.90
N GLY A 562 26.73 5.49 -12.85
CA GLY A 562 25.52 5.02 -12.17
C GLY A 562 25.74 3.94 -11.11
N ALA A 563 27.00 3.47 -10.91
CA ALA A 563 27.30 2.53 -9.85
C ALA A 563 27.21 3.20 -8.46
N VAL A 564 26.75 2.44 -7.48
CA VAL A 564 26.53 2.90 -6.11
C VAL A 564 27.17 1.94 -5.10
N HIS A 565 27.45 2.45 -3.92
CA HIS A 565 27.78 1.68 -2.73
C HIS A 565 26.79 2.00 -1.62
N VAL A 566 26.33 0.96 -0.93
CA VAL A 566 25.43 1.07 0.23
C VAL A 566 26.16 0.52 1.45
N PRO A 567 26.80 1.37 2.27
CA PRO A 567 27.63 0.93 3.39
C PRO A 567 26.90 0.04 4.39
N LEU A 568 25.66 0.40 4.74
CA LEU A 568 24.80 -0.38 5.64
C LEU A 568 24.48 -1.79 5.11
N GLY A 569 24.53 -2.01 3.80
CA GLY A 569 24.37 -3.33 3.18
C GLY A 569 25.64 -4.18 3.16
N ALA A 570 26.77 -3.63 3.65
CA ALA A 570 28.09 -4.25 3.51
C ALA A 570 28.92 -4.25 4.82
N LEU A 571 28.28 -4.26 5.97
CA LEU A 571 28.95 -4.21 7.29
C LEU A 571 29.63 -5.55 7.62
N SER A 572 28.95 -6.67 7.39
CA SER A 572 29.48 -8.01 7.63
C SER A 572 28.68 -9.07 6.85
N ALA A 573 29.26 -10.25 6.65
CA ALA A 573 28.62 -11.35 5.93
C ALA A 573 27.38 -11.94 6.64
N GLY A 574 27.24 -11.75 7.95
CA GLY A 574 26.15 -12.32 8.77
C GLY A 574 25.14 -11.30 9.27
N GLN A 575 25.20 -10.08 8.78
CA GLN A 575 24.28 -9.03 9.20
C GLN A 575 22.84 -9.26 8.74
N GLY A 576 21.91 -8.57 9.39
CA GLY A 576 20.53 -8.43 8.91
C GLY A 576 20.44 -7.74 7.55
N ARG A 577 19.34 -7.93 6.85
CA ARG A 577 19.11 -7.33 5.53
C ARG A 577 18.86 -5.82 5.64
N PHE A 578 19.50 -5.04 4.78
CA PHE A 578 19.25 -3.61 4.64
C PHE A 578 18.68 -3.27 3.27
N ASP A 579 17.49 -2.72 3.24
CA ASP A 579 16.84 -2.23 2.04
C ASP A 579 16.63 -0.72 2.14
N ILE A 580 17.11 0.02 1.15
CA ILE A 580 16.83 1.45 1.03
C ILE A 580 16.29 1.73 -0.36
N VAL A 581 15.07 2.29 -0.44
CA VAL A 581 14.34 2.39 -1.69
C VAL A 581 13.78 3.79 -1.85
N ASN A 582 14.31 4.54 -2.82
CA ASN A 582 13.69 5.78 -3.24
C ASN A 582 12.36 5.46 -3.92
N SER A 583 11.26 5.95 -3.35
CA SER A 583 9.92 5.74 -3.91
C SER A 583 9.67 6.64 -5.13
N PRO A 584 8.72 6.27 -6.01
CA PRO A 584 8.13 7.24 -6.92
C PRO A 584 7.36 8.32 -6.14
N LEU A 585 6.99 9.39 -6.84
CA LEU A 585 6.23 10.54 -6.31
C LEU A 585 4.78 10.13 -6.02
N THR A 586 4.59 9.42 -4.93
CA THR A 586 3.26 9.05 -4.41
C THR A 586 3.37 8.65 -2.94
N GLU A 587 2.39 9.01 -2.14
CA GLU A 587 2.33 8.68 -0.72
C GLU A 587 1.36 7.54 -0.44
N GLU A 588 0.18 7.53 -1.08
CA GLU A 588 -0.91 6.61 -0.77
C GLU A 588 -0.49 5.15 -1.01
N ALA A 589 -0.07 4.83 -2.23
CA ALA A 589 0.33 3.46 -2.57
C ALA A 589 1.58 3.01 -1.80
N VAL A 590 2.55 3.92 -1.58
CA VAL A 590 3.80 3.58 -0.87
C VAL A 590 3.52 3.27 0.60
N LEU A 591 2.76 4.12 1.30
CA LEU A 591 2.43 3.88 2.71
C LEU A 591 1.61 2.60 2.87
N GLY A 592 0.65 2.35 1.97
CA GLY A 592 -0.12 1.10 1.96
C GLY A 592 0.74 -0.13 1.73
N PHE A 593 1.71 -0.04 0.84
CA PHE A 593 2.69 -1.09 0.57
C PHE A 593 3.56 -1.37 1.81
N GLU A 594 4.14 -0.35 2.42
CA GLU A 594 5.02 -0.51 3.59
C GLU A 594 4.25 -1.02 4.82
N TYR A 595 2.98 -0.62 4.97
CA TYR A 595 2.11 -1.24 5.96
C TYR A 595 1.96 -2.74 5.70
N GLY A 596 1.62 -3.14 4.47
CA GLY A 596 1.52 -4.55 4.08
C GLY A 596 2.83 -5.30 4.28
N TYR A 597 3.95 -4.69 3.92
CA TYR A 597 5.29 -5.24 4.12
C TYR A 597 5.57 -5.51 5.60
N SER A 598 5.26 -4.56 6.48
CA SER A 598 5.47 -4.67 7.92
C SER A 598 4.62 -5.76 8.59
N LEU A 599 3.45 -6.09 8.03
CA LEU A 599 2.62 -7.20 8.52
C LEU A 599 3.21 -8.57 8.21
N ALA A 600 3.87 -8.70 7.05
CA ALA A 600 4.41 -9.97 6.58
C ALA A 600 5.90 -10.19 6.95
N ALA A 601 6.60 -9.14 7.41
CA ALA A 601 7.97 -9.19 7.91
C ALA A 601 8.07 -8.55 9.32
N PRO A 602 7.46 -9.18 10.34
CA PRO A 602 7.41 -8.61 11.68
C PRO A 602 8.79 -8.51 12.37
N GLU A 603 9.80 -9.21 11.87
CA GLU A 603 11.20 -9.17 12.32
C GLU A 603 11.99 -8.00 11.75
N MET A 604 11.45 -7.28 10.77
CA MET A 604 12.10 -6.12 10.16
C MET A 604 11.60 -4.80 10.76
N LEU A 605 12.51 -3.85 10.91
CA LEU A 605 12.16 -2.45 11.12
C LEU A 605 11.80 -1.85 9.76
N THR A 606 10.50 -1.76 9.49
CA THR A 606 9.98 -1.16 8.25
C THR A 606 9.72 0.32 8.50
N ILE A 607 10.32 1.19 7.68
CA ILE A 607 10.25 2.65 7.82
C ILE A 607 9.75 3.26 6.52
N TRP A 608 8.74 4.12 6.61
CA TRP A 608 8.37 5.04 5.55
C TRP A 608 8.67 6.48 5.99
N GLU A 609 9.42 7.22 5.19
CA GLU A 609 9.73 8.63 5.43
C GLU A 609 9.00 9.51 4.40
N ALA A 610 8.15 10.40 4.87
CA ALA A 610 7.59 11.45 4.05
C ALA A 610 8.69 12.47 3.67
N GLN A 611 8.61 13.05 2.47
CA GLN A 611 9.54 14.13 2.09
C GLN A 611 9.43 15.32 3.03
N PHE A 612 8.19 15.72 3.34
CA PHE A 612 7.79 16.57 4.45
C PHE A 612 6.59 15.91 5.14
N GLY A 613 6.47 16.06 6.44
CA GLY A 613 5.36 15.50 7.20
C GLY A 613 3.98 15.96 6.68
N ASP A 614 3.95 17.16 6.11
CA ASP A 614 2.74 17.74 5.51
C ASP A 614 2.12 16.88 4.40
N PHE A 615 2.93 16.08 3.69
CA PHE A 615 2.43 15.26 2.58
C PHE A 615 1.79 13.94 3.02
N VAL A 616 1.86 13.57 4.29
CA VAL A 616 1.22 12.34 4.81
C VAL A 616 -0.30 12.34 4.58
N ASN A 617 -0.93 13.49 4.45
CA ASN A 617 -2.36 13.61 4.18
C ASN A 617 -2.78 13.02 2.82
N GLY A 618 -1.86 12.88 1.87
CA GLY A 618 -2.07 12.14 0.63
C GLY A 618 -2.33 10.64 0.85
N ALA A 619 -1.92 10.10 2.01
CA ALA A 619 -2.12 8.71 2.40
C ALA A 619 -3.03 8.55 3.64
N GLN A 620 -3.91 9.51 3.92
CA GLN A 620 -4.73 9.56 5.15
C GLN A 620 -5.59 8.30 5.32
N VAL A 621 -6.06 7.69 4.25
CA VAL A 621 -6.82 6.43 4.29
C VAL A 621 -6.04 5.33 5.00
N PHE A 622 -4.73 5.23 4.76
CA PHE A 622 -3.89 4.23 5.42
C PHE A 622 -3.62 4.57 6.88
N VAL A 623 -3.47 5.86 7.19
CA VAL A 623 -3.34 6.30 8.58
C VAL A 623 -4.59 5.92 9.37
N ASP A 624 -5.79 6.27 8.89
CA ASP A 624 -7.04 6.09 9.63
C ASP A 624 -7.49 4.63 9.68
N GLN A 625 -7.46 3.93 8.54
CA GLN A 625 -8.11 2.64 8.40
C GLN A 625 -7.21 1.45 8.72
N TYR A 626 -5.90 1.60 8.55
CA TYR A 626 -4.94 0.50 8.69
C TYR A 626 -3.99 0.72 9.88
N ILE A 627 -3.28 1.84 9.92
CA ILE A 627 -2.27 2.10 10.96
C ILE A 627 -2.94 2.31 12.31
N ALA A 628 -3.91 3.20 12.39
CA ALA A 628 -4.59 3.53 13.65
C ALA A 628 -5.58 2.45 14.10
N ALA A 629 -6.31 1.83 13.17
CA ALA A 629 -7.45 0.98 13.48
C ALA A 629 -7.22 -0.53 13.23
N GLY A 630 -6.13 -0.91 12.52
CA GLY A 630 -5.93 -2.27 12.03
C GLY A 630 -5.79 -3.32 13.14
N GLU A 631 -5.12 -3.00 14.24
CA GLU A 631 -5.02 -3.92 15.38
C GLU A 631 -6.37 -4.09 16.07
N HIS A 632 -7.09 -3.02 16.34
CA HIS A 632 -8.41 -3.08 16.99
C HIS A 632 -9.43 -3.84 16.14
N LYS A 633 -9.51 -3.53 14.83
CA LYS A 633 -10.48 -4.17 13.93
C LYS A 633 -10.14 -5.62 13.59
N TRP A 634 -8.88 -5.91 13.36
CA TRP A 634 -8.45 -7.15 12.71
C TRP A 634 -7.37 -7.93 13.46
N GLY A 635 -6.86 -7.40 14.57
CA GLY A 635 -5.73 -7.99 15.29
C GLY A 635 -4.39 -7.84 14.54
N CYS A 636 -4.33 -7.00 13.51
CA CYS A 636 -3.14 -6.81 12.68
C CYS A 636 -2.13 -5.91 13.39
N ARG A 637 -1.08 -6.51 13.94
CA ARG A 637 0.02 -5.79 14.58
C ARG A 637 1.08 -5.41 13.55
N SER A 638 1.52 -4.16 13.58
CA SER A 638 2.52 -3.63 12.66
C SER A 638 3.68 -2.98 13.43
N ARG A 639 4.91 -3.19 12.93
CA ARG A 639 6.13 -2.51 13.41
C ARG A 639 6.48 -1.30 12.54
N LEU A 640 5.55 -0.85 11.70
CA LEU A 640 5.78 0.28 10.79
C LEU A 640 6.18 1.53 11.57
N THR A 641 7.24 2.17 11.12
CA THR A 641 7.68 3.49 11.58
C THR A 641 7.42 4.50 10.48
N VAL A 642 6.73 5.58 10.84
CA VAL A 642 6.41 6.69 9.92
C VAL A 642 7.20 7.91 10.36
N LEU A 643 8.14 8.36 9.54
CA LEU A 643 8.97 9.54 9.80
C LEU A 643 8.37 10.75 9.10
N LEU A 644 8.00 11.75 9.89
CA LEU A 644 7.35 12.96 9.43
C LEU A 644 8.21 14.18 9.75
N PRO A 645 9.01 14.69 8.81
CA PRO A 645 9.74 15.94 9.01
C PRO A 645 8.81 17.07 9.42
N HIS A 646 9.02 17.61 10.62
CA HIS A 646 8.11 18.50 11.30
C HIS A 646 8.88 19.66 11.98
N GLY A 647 8.25 20.80 12.08
CA GLY A 647 8.76 21.97 12.77
C GLY A 647 8.60 23.26 11.97
N HIS A 648 8.26 24.33 12.66
CA HIS A 648 8.07 25.64 12.05
C HIS A 648 9.44 26.34 11.84
N GLU A 649 9.70 26.77 10.61
CA GLU A 649 10.97 27.38 10.19
C GLU A 649 10.78 28.60 9.26
N GLY A 650 9.53 29.02 9.05
CA GLY A 650 9.20 30.14 8.18
C GLY A 650 9.22 29.81 6.68
N VAL A 651 9.08 28.54 6.35
CA VAL A 651 9.07 28.00 4.98
C VAL A 651 7.67 27.72 4.43
N GLY A 652 6.64 28.14 5.14
CA GLY A 652 5.24 28.05 4.71
C GLY A 652 4.45 26.87 5.30
N PRO A 653 3.14 26.85 5.04
CA PRO A 653 2.21 25.90 5.64
C PRO A 653 2.46 24.44 5.26
N GLU A 654 2.95 24.19 4.04
CA GLU A 654 3.05 22.85 3.47
C GLU A 654 4.44 22.19 3.69
N HIS A 655 5.32 22.84 4.52
CA HIS A 655 6.67 22.39 4.82
C HIS A 655 6.98 22.48 6.32
N SER A 656 5.96 22.43 7.18
CA SER A 656 6.10 22.74 8.60
C SER A 656 5.42 21.76 9.55
N ASN A 657 4.39 21.03 9.14
CA ASN A 657 3.52 20.33 10.07
C ASN A 657 3.20 18.89 9.63
N GLY A 658 3.73 17.89 10.34
CA GLY A 658 3.37 16.48 10.18
C GLY A 658 1.99 16.12 10.75
N TYR A 659 1.09 17.08 10.91
CA TYR A 659 -0.27 16.89 11.45
C TYR A 659 -0.33 16.23 12.83
N LEU A 660 0.59 16.60 13.72
CA LEU A 660 0.69 16.06 15.08
C LEU A 660 -0.66 15.92 15.78
N GLY A 661 -1.46 16.98 15.79
CA GLY A 661 -2.78 16.97 16.44
C GLY A 661 -3.76 15.94 15.84
N ARG A 662 -3.68 15.63 14.56
CA ARG A 662 -4.51 14.59 13.91
C ARG A 662 -4.12 13.19 14.36
N PHE A 663 -2.81 12.91 14.45
CA PHE A 663 -2.34 11.62 14.96
C PHE A 663 -2.74 11.42 16.42
N LEU A 664 -2.59 12.44 17.27
CA LEU A 664 -3.01 12.35 18.66
C LEU A 664 -4.51 12.16 18.81
N GLN A 665 -5.32 12.71 17.90
CA GLN A 665 -6.77 12.48 17.86
C GLN A 665 -7.13 11.02 17.55
N LEU A 666 -6.29 10.30 16.81
CA LEU A 666 -6.50 8.88 16.46
C LEU A 666 -5.99 7.91 17.53
N CYS A 667 -5.34 8.43 18.57
CA CYS A 667 -4.73 7.62 19.63
C CYS A 667 -5.79 7.12 20.62
N ALA A 668 -5.88 5.80 20.77
CA ALA A 668 -6.72 5.11 21.76
C ALA A 668 -6.17 3.69 22.01
N ASP A 669 -6.36 3.15 23.20
CA ASP A 669 -6.05 1.77 23.56
C ASP A 669 -4.60 1.34 23.19
N GLU A 670 -3.65 2.26 23.31
CA GLU A 670 -2.25 2.07 22.93
C GLU A 670 -2.06 1.53 21.50
N ASN A 671 -2.91 1.99 20.57
CA ASN A 671 -2.91 1.53 19.18
C ASN A 671 -1.64 1.90 18.39
N MET A 672 -0.94 2.96 18.79
CA MET A 672 0.31 3.42 18.18
C MET A 672 1.19 4.14 19.21
N ARG A 673 2.37 4.55 18.79
CA ARG A 673 3.25 5.44 19.55
C ARG A 673 3.45 6.73 18.78
N VAL A 674 3.46 7.88 19.46
CA VAL A 674 3.75 9.20 18.87
C VAL A 674 4.91 9.82 19.63
N ALA A 675 6.02 10.08 18.94
CA ALA A 675 7.25 10.58 19.54
C ALA A 675 7.82 11.81 18.80
N CYS A 676 8.44 12.70 19.58
CA CYS A 676 9.12 13.92 19.11
C CYS A 676 10.52 13.94 19.69
N PRO A 677 11.49 13.14 19.20
CA PRO A 677 12.84 13.07 19.75
C PRO A 677 13.53 14.43 19.58
N SER A 678 14.24 14.85 20.64
CA SER A 678 14.90 16.17 20.67
C SER A 678 16.41 16.10 20.58
N THR A 679 17.03 14.94 20.75
CA THR A 679 18.49 14.76 20.66
C THR A 679 18.86 13.58 19.77
N SER A 680 20.11 13.57 19.30
CA SER A 680 20.63 12.46 18.48
C SER A 680 20.67 11.11 19.22
N ALA A 681 20.90 11.09 20.54
CA ALA A 681 20.83 9.87 21.34
C ALA A 681 19.38 9.36 21.46
N GLN A 682 18.39 10.24 21.66
CA GLN A 682 16.97 9.86 21.66
C GLN A 682 16.56 9.26 20.34
N TRP A 683 17.03 9.83 19.23
CA TRP A 683 16.83 9.28 17.90
C TRP A 683 17.38 7.86 17.76
N PHE A 684 18.62 7.65 18.17
CA PHE A 684 19.32 6.36 18.17
C PHE A 684 18.55 5.30 18.97
N HIS A 685 18.18 5.63 20.22
CA HIS A 685 17.48 4.70 21.10
C HIS A 685 16.03 4.43 20.67
N LEU A 686 15.33 5.42 20.12
CA LEU A 686 13.97 5.26 19.61
C LEU A 686 13.90 4.23 18.48
N LEU A 687 14.81 4.32 17.50
CA LEU A 687 14.88 3.39 16.38
C LEU A 687 15.23 1.97 16.85
N ARG A 688 16.21 1.82 17.73
CA ARG A 688 16.59 0.53 18.29
C ARG A 688 15.47 -0.08 19.13
N GLY A 689 14.84 0.72 19.97
CA GLY A 689 13.71 0.29 20.80
C GLY A 689 12.50 -0.16 19.98
N GLN A 690 12.23 0.51 18.86
CA GLN A 690 11.15 0.11 17.94
C GLN A 690 11.43 -1.25 17.29
N ALA A 691 12.66 -1.48 16.84
CA ALA A 691 13.05 -2.76 16.25
C ALA A 691 12.92 -3.93 17.24
N ALA A 692 13.32 -3.71 18.50
CA ALA A 692 13.34 -4.74 19.53
C ALA A 692 12.04 -4.87 20.34
N ALA A 693 11.00 -4.07 20.04
CA ALA A 693 9.75 -4.08 20.79
C ALA A 693 9.07 -5.47 20.74
N ARG A 694 8.76 -6.03 21.91
CA ARG A 694 8.09 -7.35 22.02
C ARG A 694 6.65 -7.31 21.51
N GLN A 695 5.97 -6.20 21.75
CA GLN A 695 4.64 -5.93 21.21
C GLN A 695 4.76 -4.79 20.20
N PRO A 696 4.91 -5.11 18.91
CA PRO A 696 5.07 -4.09 17.91
C PRO A 696 3.80 -3.26 17.79
N LYS A 697 3.98 -1.94 17.80
CA LYS A 697 2.96 -0.94 17.52
C LYS A 697 3.50 0.00 16.45
N PRO A 698 2.67 0.56 15.58
CA PRO A 698 3.10 1.62 14.68
C PRO A 698 3.73 2.77 15.47
N LEU A 699 4.86 3.29 14.97
CA LEU A 699 5.54 4.44 15.56
C LEU A 699 5.46 5.61 14.60
N ILE A 700 4.87 6.70 15.06
CA ILE A 700 4.81 7.98 14.35
C ILE A 700 5.85 8.91 14.96
N VAL A 701 6.78 9.40 14.15
CA VAL A 701 7.85 10.27 14.62
C VAL A 701 7.75 11.62 13.96
N MET A 702 7.57 12.65 14.77
CA MET A 702 7.76 14.04 14.35
C MET A 702 9.25 14.31 14.30
N SER A 703 9.89 13.97 13.18
CA SER A 703 11.33 14.12 13.02
C SER A 703 11.71 15.59 12.82
N PRO A 704 12.78 16.09 13.46
CA PRO A 704 13.18 17.47 13.28
C PRO A 704 13.81 17.69 11.89
N LYS A 705 13.79 18.93 11.40
CA LYS A 705 14.44 19.33 10.15
C LYS A 705 15.76 20.03 10.41
N THR A 706 15.73 21.15 11.16
CA THR A 706 16.93 21.97 11.44
C THR A 706 18.04 21.16 12.13
N GLN A 707 17.68 20.26 13.05
CA GLN A 707 18.65 19.42 13.77
C GLN A 707 19.34 18.43 12.84
N LEU A 708 18.67 17.93 11.84
CA LEU A 708 19.24 17.03 10.81
C LEU A 708 20.35 17.72 10.01
N TYR A 709 20.30 19.06 9.87
CA TYR A 709 21.36 19.86 9.24
C TYR A 709 22.59 20.08 10.12
N GLY A 710 22.58 19.62 11.38
CA GLY A 710 23.72 19.64 12.25
C GLY A 710 23.70 20.70 13.35
N ASP A 711 22.52 21.01 13.92
CA ASP A 711 22.41 21.86 15.11
C ASP A 711 23.19 21.25 16.29
N ALA A 712 24.34 21.84 16.63
CA ALA A 712 25.21 21.34 17.66
C ALA A 712 24.56 21.24 19.04
N ARG A 713 23.49 22.02 19.32
CA ARG A 713 22.78 22.01 20.60
C ARG A 713 22.07 20.67 20.85
N SER A 714 21.65 19.99 19.76
CA SER A 714 20.90 18.73 19.80
C SER A 714 21.77 17.48 19.68
N GLN A 715 23.07 17.65 19.48
CA GLN A 715 24.03 16.55 19.43
C GLN A 715 24.29 16.00 20.82
N SER A 716 24.36 14.69 20.97
CA SER A 716 24.64 14.00 22.23
C SER A 716 26.11 13.55 22.31
N ALA A 717 26.58 13.35 23.53
CA ALA A 717 27.89 12.70 23.72
C ALA A 717 27.79 11.22 23.28
N MET A 718 28.91 10.63 22.87
CA MET A 718 29.02 9.21 22.51
C MET A 718 28.58 8.31 23.68
N THR A 719 28.90 8.67 24.91
CA THR A 719 28.46 7.96 26.12
C THR A 719 26.95 7.83 26.23
N SER A 720 26.18 8.83 25.76
CA SER A 720 24.73 8.79 25.77
C SER A 720 24.13 7.73 24.80
N LEU A 721 24.89 7.25 23.82
CA LEU A 721 24.51 6.14 22.97
C LEU A 721 24.84 4.78 23.63
N LEU A 722 25.85 4.74 24.43
CA LEU A 722 26.30 3.52 25.13
C LEU A 722 25.47 3.24 26.37
N GLU A 723 25.18 4.28 27.15
CA GLU A 723 24.52 4.24 28.43
C GLU A 723 23.11 4.84 28.29
N GLY A 724 22.09 4.02 28.24
CA GLY A 724 20.73 4.57 28.23
C GLY A 724 19.73 3.83 27.35
N ALA A 725 18.56 4.41 27.29
CA ALA A 725 17.43 3.98 26.50
C ALA A 725 16.66 5.22 26.03
N PHE A 726 15.64 5.02 25.18
CA PHE A 726 14.73 6.11 24.86
C PHE A 726 13.99 6.57 26.13
N ALA A 727 14.22 7.79 26.54
CA ALA A 727 13.55 8.43 27.66
C ALA A 727 12.27 9.14 27.18
N THR A 728 11.13 8.79 27.73
CA THR A 728 9.84 9.41 27.38
C THR A 728 9.71 10.83 27.90
N VAL A 729 10.41 11.14 29.00
CA VAL A 729 10.54 12.46 29.61
C VAL A 729 12.01 12.72 29.92
N ILE A 730 12.49 13.91 29.59
CA ILE A 730 13.87 14.32 29.91
C ILE A 730 13.79 15.52 30.87
N GLN A 731 14.35 15.32 32.06
CA GLN A 731 14.48 16.36 33.08
C GLN A 731 15.55 17.39 32.66
N ASP A 732 15.43 18.58 33.21
CA ASP A 732 16.41 19.65 33.03
C ASP A 732 17.68 19.38 33.85
N ASP A 733 18.78 19.06 33.18
CA ASP A 733 20.09 18.76 33.78
C ASP A 733 20.83 19.99 34.31
N SER A 734 20.38 21.19 33.94
CA SER A 734 20.92 22.46 34.40
C SER A 734 20.39 22.89 35.79
N VAL A 735 19.35 22.25 36.31
CA VAL A 735 18.78 22.56 37.62
C VAL A 735 19.71 22.02 38.72
N THR A 736 20.40 22.92 39.42
CA THR A 736 21.28 22.57 40.53
C THR A 736 20.58 22.58 41.89
N ASP A 737 19.46 23.26 42.00
CA ASP A 737 18.66 23.38 43.26
C ASP A 737 17.17 23.30 42.91
N ALA A 738 16.56 22.13 43.06
CA ALA A 738 15.15 21.87 42.79
C ALA A 738 14.18 22.69 43.65
N MET A 739 14.61 23.16 44.83
CA MET A 739 13.78 23.98 45.74
C MET A 739 13.63 25.43 45.24
N ARG A 740 14.46 25.88 44.33
CA ARG A 740 14.37 27.20 43.70
C ARG A 740 13.36 27.24 42.57
N VAL A 741 13.04 26.07 41.98
CA VAL A 741 12.14 25.98 40.84
C VAL A 741 10.70 26.30 41.26
N ARG A 742 10.14 27.33 40.65
CA ARG A 742 8.73 27.79 40.80
C ARG A 742 7.89 27.49 39.57
N LYS A 743 8.54 27.44 38.42
CA LYS A 743 7.90 27.20 37.13
C LYS A 743 8.59 26.08 36.40
N VAL A 744 7.77 25.18 35.82
CA VAL A 744 8.25 24.19 34.85
C VAL A 744 7.65 24.50 33.48
N VAL A 745 8.49 24.64 32.47
CA VAL A 745 8.06 24.74 31.07
C VAL A 745 8.26 23.37 30.40
N LEU A 746 7.13 22.76 30.03
CA LEU A 746 7.09 21.50 29.29
C LEU A 746 7.08 21.80 27.80
N SER A 747 7.84 21.05 27.02
CA SER A 747 7.85 21.17 25.57
C SER A 747 8.18 19.85 24.88
N SER A 748 7.85 19.74 23.59
CA SER A 748 8.28 18.63 22.73
C SER A 748 9.08 19.17 21.53
N GLY A 749 10.09 18.41 21.09
CA GLY A 749 10.88 18.73 19.91
C GLY A 749 11.78 19.96 20.06
N LYS A 750 12.01 20.64 18.93
CA LYS A 750 13.07 21.68 18.82
C LYS A 750 12.85 22.98 19.57
N VAL A 751 11.60 23.31 19.90
CA VAL A 751 11.27 24.56 20.63
C VAL A 751 12.03 24.64 21.97
N HIS A 752 12.37 23.50 22.55
CA HIS A 752 13.19 23.40 23.76
C HIS A 752 14.48 24.23 23.67
N TYR A 753 15.16 24.18 22.53
CA TYR A 753 16.45 24.86 22.38
C TYR A 753 16.32 26.40 22.41
N ALA A 754 15.24 26.93 21.84
CA ALA A 754 14.97 28.36 21.89
C ALA A 754 14.59 28.81 23.32
N LEU A 755 13.85 27.99 24.04
CA LEU A 755 13.50 28.22 25.46
C LEU A 755 14.76 28.19 26.32
N ARG A 756 15.62 27.20 26.13
CA ARG A 756 16.87 27.07 26.89
C ARG A 756 17.80 28.26 26.66
N ASP A 757 18.04 28.61 25.41
CA ASP A 757 18.95 29.73 25.08
C ASP A 757 18.45 31.05 25.69
N ALA A 758 17.12 31.29 25.70
CA ALA A 758 16.55 32.51 26.31
C ALA A 758 16.60 32.50 27.84
N ARG A 759 16.27 31.36 28.49
CA ARG A 759 16.37 31.22 29.95
C ARG A 759 17.82 31.41 30.44
N ASP A 760 18.76 30.73 29.76
CA ASP A 760 20.16 30.78 30.14
C ASP A 760 20.77 32.21 29.96
N ALA A 761 20.35 32.89 28.87
CA ALA A 761 20.70 34.28 28.68
C ALA A 761 20.16 35.22 29.78
N ALA A 762 18.97 34.89 30.33
CA ALA A 762 18.38 35.64 31.45
C ALA A 762 18.98 35.25 32.81
N GLY A 763 19.67 34.12 32.92
CA GLY A 763 20.23 33.59 34.15
C GLY A 763 19.13 33.18 35.18
N ASP A 764 17.94 32.83 34.74
CA ASP A 764 16.84 32.48 35.61
C ASP A 764 16.88 31.04 36.06
N THR A 765 17.21 30.84 37.35
CA THR A 765 17.26 29.52 38.00
C THR A 765 15.95 29.08 38.61
N SER A 766 14.88 29.88 38.51
CA SER A 766 13.53 29.56 39.03
C SER A 766 12.69 28.78 38.02
N ILE A 767 13.15 28.64 36.77
CA ILE A 767 12.49 27.96 35.69
C ILE A 767 13.23 26.67 35.31
N ALA A 768 12.56 25.54 35.34
CA ALA A 768 13.04 24.29 34.80
C ALA A 768 12.40 23.99 33.43
N LEU A 769 13.19 23.44 32.49
CA LEU A 769 12.75 23.07 31.15
C LEU A 769 12.72 21.54 30.99
N VAL A 770 11.55 20.97 30.95
CA VAL A 770 11.36 19.51 30.85
C VAL A 770 10.84 19.16 29.45
N ARG A 771 11.41 18.14 28.84
CA ARG A 771 11.04 17.68 27.51
C ARG A 771 10.16 16.43 27.60
N VAL A 772 9.03 16.43 26.89
CA VAL A 772 8.18 15.27 26.69
C VAL A 772 8.49 14.71 25.31
N GLU A 773 9.26 13.63 25.25
CA GLU A 773 9.76 13.02 24.01
C GLU A 773 8.74 12.06 23.39
N GLN A 774 7.85 11.46 24.20
CA GLN A 774 6.74 10.62 23.76
C GLN A 774 5.41 11.25 24.17
N LEU A 775 4.57 11.54 23.20
CA LEU A 775 3.26 12.16 23.41
C LEU A 775 2.16 11.10 23.55
N TYR A 776 2.35 9.91 22.97
CA TYR A 776 1.42 8.80 23.16
C TYR A 776 2.16 7.45 23.10
N PRO A 777 1.86 6.46 23.98
CA PRO A 777 1.11 6.66 25.23
C PRO A 777 1.75 7.75 26.10
N PHE A 778 0.93 8.55 26.76
CA PHE A 778 1.44 9.69 27.53
C PHE A 778 2.17 9.21 28.79
N PRO A 779 3.40 9.70 29.07
CA PRO A 779 4.26 9.20 30.15
C PRO A 779 3.88 9.81 31.51
N ARG A 780 2.69 9.49 32.01
CA ARG A 780 2.11 10.08 33.23
C ARG A 780 2.99 9.83 34.47
N LEU A 781 3.48 8.60 34.64
CA LEU A 781 4.27 8.23 35.82
C LEU A 781 5.63 8.94 35.84
N GLU A 782 6.33 8.90 34.72
CA GLU A 782 7.64 9.55 34.59
C GLU A 782 7.52 11.06 34.78
N LEU A 783 6.51 11.69 34.18
CA LEU A 783 6.28 13.11 34.32
C LEU A 783 5.89 13.50 35.73
N ALA A 784 5.03 12.73 36.40
CA ALA A 784 4.66 12.94 37.79
C ALA A 784 5.89 12.84 38.73
N CYS A 785 6.80 11.86 38.47
CA CYS A 785 8.04 11.74 39.21
C CYS A 785 8.91 12.98 39.04
N VAL A 786 9.08 13.47 37.79
CA VAL A 786 9.90 14.66 37.51
C VAL A 786 9.29 15.92 38.16
N LEU A 787 7.98 16.15 38.02
CA LEU A 787 7.31 17.29 38.63
C LEU A 787 7.36 17.24 40.16
N GLY A 788 7.29 16.06 40.74
CA GLY A 788 7.38 15.83 42.19
C GLY A 788 8.75 16.18 42.78
N THR A 789 9.83 16.31 41.99
CA THR A 789 11.13 16.75 42.49
C THR A 789 11.17 18.24 42.86
N PHE A 790 10.23 19.04 42.34
CA PHE A 790 10.22 20.48 42.55
C PHE A 790 9.25 20.86 43.68
N GLY A 791 9.74 20.85 44.91
CA GLY A 791 8.93 21.04 46.13
C GLY A 791 8.20 22.37 46.22
N ASN A 792 8.64 23.41 45.49
CA ASN A 792 8.05 24.74 45.46
C ASN A 792 7.38 25.12 44.14
N LEU A 793 6.98 24.13 43.34
CA LEU A 793 6.39 24.36 42.02
C LEU A 793 5.03 25.03 42.10
N GLU A 794 4.86 26.17 41.43
CA GLU A 794 3.64 27.00 41.42
C GLU A 794 2.93 26.94 40.05
N GLU A 795 3.70 26.79 38.97
CA GLU A 795 3.19 26.85 37.62
C GLU A 795 3.84 25.80 36.70
N VAL A 796 3.01 25.14 35.93
CA VAL A 796 3.41 24.32 34.78
C VAL A 796 2.92 24.97 33.50
N VAL A 797 3.79 25.20 32.54
CA VAL A 797 3.48 25.81 31.25
C VAL A 797 3.72 24.77 30.16
N TRP A 798 2.73 24.45 29.35
CA TRP A 798 2.94 23.74 28.10
C TRP A 798 3.33 24.72 27.01
N ALA A 799 4.50 24.61 26.43
CA ALA A 799 4.98 25.45 25.34
C ALA A 799 5.14 24.65 24.06
N GLN A 800 4.44 25.03 23.00
CA GLN A 800 4.55 24.40 21.68
C GLN A 800 4.67 25.45 20.57
N GLU A 801 5.42 25.11 19.51
CA GLU A 801 5.57 26.02 18.37
C GLU A 801 4.41 25.96 17.37
N GLU A 802 3.60 24.92 17.42
CA GLU A 802 2.42 24.76 16.58
C GLU A 802 1.30 25.65 17.05
N ASP A 803 0.37 25.93 16.13
CA ASP A 803 -0.87 26.61 16.44
C ASP A 803 -1.70 25.79 17.46
N VAL A 804 -2.47 26.45 18.29
CA VAL A 804 -3.25 25.83 19.39
C VAL A 804 -4.19 24.73 18.89
N ASN A 805 -4.64 24.81 17.64
CA ASN A 805 -5.52 23.81 17.02
C ASN A 805 -4.79 22.71 16.25
N GLN A 806 -3.48 22.78 16.08
CA GLN A 806 -2.73 21.83 15.26
C GLN A 806 -1.64 21.05 16.02
N GLY A 807 -1.23 21.55 17.19
CA GLY A 807 -0.24 20.88 18.03
C GLY A 807 -0.86 19.95 19.09
N ALA A 808 -0.05 19.62 20.10
CA ALA A 808 -0.39 18.63 21.11
C ALA A 808 -1.31 19.16 22.23
N TRP A 809 -1.40 20.46 22.44
CA TRP A 809 -2.06 21.06 23.61
C TRP A 809 -3.44 20.48 23.94
N ARG A 810 -4.29 20.31 22.91
CA ARG A 810 -5.66 19.81 23.11
C ARG A 810 -5.72 18.37 23.63
N PHE A 811 -4.70 17.60 23.36
CA PHE A 811 -4.55 16.23 23.85
C PHE A 811 -3.86 16.20 25.21
N VAL A 812 -2.71 16.91 25.35
CA VAL A 812 -1.88 16.80 26.55
C VAL A 812 -2.47 17.52 27.75
N ARG A 813 -3.43 18.44 27.57
CA ARG A 813 -4.02 19.21 28.67
C ARG A 813 -4.63 18.31 29.75
N ASP A 814 -5.50 17.39 29.36
CA ASP A 814 -6.21 16.52 30.31
C ASP A 814 -5.23 15.51 30.95
N GLU A 815 -4.22 15.11 30.21
CA GLU A 815 -3.11 14.28 30.69
C GLU A 815 -2.26 15.00 31.75
N LEU A 816 -1.97 16.26 31.50
CA LEU A 816 -1.21 17.12 32.43
C LEU A 816 -2.00 17.42 33.69
N GLU A 817 -3.28 17.78 33.57
CA GLU A 817 -4.15 18.01 34.70
C GLU A 817 -4.20 16.81 35.67
N ALA A 818 -4.14 15.60 35.14
CA ALA A 818 -4.14 14.36 35.93
C ALA A 818 -2.84 14.10 36.73
N VAL A 819 -1.73 14.75 36.37
CA VAL A 819 -0.40 14.52 37.01
C VAL A 819 0.16 15.73 37.75
N LEU A 820 -0.55 16.86 37.73
CA LEU A 820 -0.11 18.08 38.41
C LEU A 820 -0.02 17.87 39.94
N PRO A 821 1.05 18.36 40.60
CA PRO A 821 1.15 18.33 42.04
C PRO A 821 0.30 19.45 42.68
N GLY A 822 -0.58 19.10 43.62
CA GLY A 822 -1.29 20.00 44.51
C GLY A 822 -2.12 21.12 43.82
N ALA A 823 -1.90 22.36 44.21
CA ALA A 823 -2.57 23.52 43.64
C ALA A 823 -1.76 24.21 42.50
N CYS A 824 -0.92 23.49 41.83
CA CYS A 824 -0.10 24.01 40.73
C CYS A 824 -0.99 24.49 39.57
N ARG A 825 -0.70 25.66 39.01
CA ARG A 825 -1.44 26.23 37.89
C ARG A 825 -0.92 25.66 36.58
N LEU A 826 -1.84 25.18 35.71
CA LEU A 826 -1.53 24.79 34.33
C LEU A 826 -1.87 25.91 33.36
N THR A 827 -0.93 26.28 32.53
CA THR A 827 -1.12 27.23 31.42
C THR A 827 -0.53 26.70 30.12
N ALA A 828 -0.93 27.29 29.00
CA ALA A 828 -0.37 26.93 27.69
C ALA A 828 0.08 28.15 26.91
N VAL A 829 1.21 28.04 26.26
CA VAL A 829 1.76 29.01 25.32
C VAL A 829 1.89 28.36 23.95
N CYS A 830 1.00 28.80 23.07
CA CYS A 830 0.87 28.30 21.70
C CYS A 830 0.74 29.47 20.74
N ARG A 831 0.92 29.25 19.47
CA ARG A 831 0.50 30.21 18.44
C ARG A 831 -1.04 30.27 18.39
N ALA A 832 -1.56 31.37 17.87
CA ALA A 832 -3.00 31.51 17.66
C ALA A 832 -3.54 30.43 16.73
N ALA A 833 -4.84 30.09 16.86
CA ALA A 833 -5.46 29.14 15.95
C ALA A 833 -5.38 29.65 14.50
N SER A 834 -4.95 28.77 13.61
CA SER A 834 -4.81 29.05 12.18
C SER A 834 -5.41 27.92 11.35
N ALA A 835 -6.01 28.28 10.23
CA ALA A 835 -6.53 27.31 9.25
C ALA A 835 -5.40 26.74 8.39
N SER A 836 -4.35 27.51 8.11
CA SER A 836 -3.24 27.14 7.24
C SER A 836 -1.98 26.69 8.00
N GLY A 837 -1.84 27.02 9.27
CA GLY A 837 -0.66 26.70 10.08
C GLY A 837 0.45 27.74 9.96
N ALA A 838 1.62 27.33 9.53
CA ALA A 838 2.86 28.07 9.62
C ALA A 838 2.95 29.29 8.68
N HIS A 839 3.82 30.24 9.05
CA HIS A 839 4.13 31.41 8.23
C HIS A 839 5.07 31.07 7.06
N SER A 840 4.84 31.72 5.91
CA SER A 840 5.76 31.71 4.76
C SER A 840 6.81 32.83 4.80
N SER A 841 6.74 33.73 5.78
CA SER A 841 7.71 34.78 6.00
C SER A 841 8.63 34.42 7.17
N VAL A 842 9.93 34.26 6.91
CA VAL A 842 10.94 34.01 7.92
C VAL A 842 10.93 35.10 9.01
N ARG A 843 10.78 36.36 8.61
CA ARG A 843 10.70 37.49 9.56
C ARG A 843 9.49 37.40 10.48
N ALA A 844 8.31 37.06 9.95
CA ALA A 844 7.09 36.89 10.74
C ALA A 844 7.22 35.69 11.69
N HIS A 845 7.73 34.58 11.18
CA HIS A 845 8.02 33.39 11.99
C HIS A 845 8.97 33.72 13.16
N GLN A 846 10.11 34.38 12.90
CA GLN A 846 11.07 34.76 13.94
C GLN A 846 10.49 35.70 14.98
N ALA A 847 9.64 36.68 14.55
CA ALA A 847 8.99 37.58 15.48
C ALA A 847 8.01 36.83 16.39
N GLU A 848 7.25 35.90 15.86
CA GLU A 848 6.31 35.10 16.62
C GLU A 848 7.00 34.08 17.54
N GLN A 849 8.09 33.47 17.06
CA GLN A 849 8.91 32.55 17.87
C GLN A 849 9.51 33.27 19.08
N ARG A 850 10.04 34.47 18.91
CA ARG A 850 10.53 35.29 20.05
C ARG A 850 9.41 35.60 21.03
N ARG A 851 8.23 35.97 20.55
CA ARG A 851 7.06 36.25 21.40
C ARG A 851 6.62 35.01 22.19
N LEU A 852 6.55 33.87 21.54
CA LEU A 852 6.20 32.57 22.15
C LEU A 852 7.19 32.25 23.29
N VAL A 853 8.49 32.33 23.01
CA VAL A 853 9.55 32.04 24.00
C VAL A 853 9.47 32.99 25.19
N ALA A 854 9.34 34.30 24.93
CA ALA A 854 9.17 35.32 26.00
C ALA A 854 7.94 35.04 26.86
N SER A 855 6.79 34.73 26.25
CA SER A 855 5.56 34.40 26.98
C SER A 855 5.69 33.15 27.84
N ALA A 856 6.35 32.10 27.33
CA ALA A 856 6.55 30.84 28.07
C ALA A 856 7.44 31.03 29.31
N LEU A 857 8.45 31.89 29.20
CA LEU A 857 9.36 32.20 30.31
C LEU A 857 8.82 33.32 31.26
N GLY A 858 7.68 33.98 30.94
CA GLY A 858 7.07 35.00 31.76
C GLY A 858 7.55 36.41 31.48
N GLU A 859 7.66 36.77 30.19
CA GLU A 859 8.05 38.11 29.69
C GLU A 859 9.37 38.63 30.25
N LEU A 860 10.35 37.79 30.36
CA LEU A 860 11.72 38.22 30.69
C LEU A 860 12.18 39.23 29.63
N ALA A 861 12.39 40.49 30.04
CA ALA A 861 12.89 41.53 29.16
C ALA A 861 14.28 41.08 28.60
N PRO A 862 14.55 41.25 27.31
CA PRO A 862 15.89 40.97 26.79
C PRO A 862 16.90 41.86 27.54
N PRO A 863 18.08 41.36 27.91
CA PRO A 863 19.10 42.15 28.56
C PRO A 863 19.41 43.39 27.73
N ALA A 864 19.33 44.56 28.34
CA ALA A 864 19.64 45.84 27.73
C ALA A 864 21.15 45.85 27.43
N GLY A 865 21.52 45.68 26.16
CA GLY A 865 22.89 45.86 25.71
C GLY A 865 23.66 44.56 25.41
N GLY A 866 23.49 44.07 24.20
CA GLY A 866 24.37 43.06 23.59
C GLY A 866 24.40 43.23 22.08
N HIS A 867 25.54 43.61 21.54
CA HIS A 867 25.77 43.99 20.15
C HIS A 867 25.09 43.09 19.11
N ALA A 868 24.18 43.67 18.37
CA ALA A 868 23.74 43.15 17.08
C ALA A 868 24.86 43.28 16.05
N GLY A 869 25.65 42.26 15.88
CA GLY A 869 26.71 42.32 14.89
C GLY A 869 27.61 41.10 14.92
N ALA A 870 27.18 39.98 14.38
CA ALA A 870 28.02 38.90 13.82
C ALA A 870 27.31 37.69 13.22
N GLU A 871 26.01 37.62 13.15
CA GLU A 871 25.34 36.41 12.64
C GLU A 871 24.63 36.55 11.28
N ALA A 872 24.69 37.70 10.65
CA ALA A 872 24.06 37.91 9.35
C ALA A 872 24.81 37.26 8.15
N SER A 873 25.96 36.62 8.38
CA SER A 873 26.78 36.09 7.27
C SER A 873 26.65 34.60 7.03
N ARG A 874 25.85 33.84 7.84
CA ARG A 874 25.67 32.40 7.64
C ARG A 874 24.33 31.98 7.06
N VAL A 875 23.32 32.87 7.04
CA VAL A 875 22.00 32.61 6.44
C VAL A 875 22.02 32.68 4.91
N GLY A 876 22.97 33.42 4.32
CA GLY A 876 23.12 33.56 2.87
C GLY A 876 23.60 32.30 2.12
N ALA A 877 23.95 31.22 2.82
CA ALA A 877 24.38 29.95 2.19
C ALA A 877 23.20 28.99 1.94
N VAL A 878 22.09 29.13 2.66
CA VAL A 878 20.90 28.28 2.49
C VAL A 878 20.07 28.72 1.28
N GLU A 879 19.94 30.03 1.05
CA GLU A 879 19.21 30.56 -0.11
C GLU A 879 19.83 30.19 -1.48
N ARG A 880 21.12 29.83 -1.52
CA ARG A 880 21.77 29.42 -2.77
C ARG A 880 21.63 27.95 -3.11
N VAL A 881 21.17 27.12 -2.18
CA VAL A 881 20.97 25.68 -2.41
C VAL A 881 19.56 25.40 -2.92
N GLU A 882 18.55 26.16 -2.48
CA GLU A 882 17.17 26.02 -2.99
C GLU A 882 17.02 26.51 -4.46
N ALA A 883 17.78 27.51 -4.88
CA ALA A 883 17.76 27.98 -6.27
C ALA A 883 18.47 27.06 -7.28
N ALA A 884 19.17 26.02 -6.81
CA ALA A 884 19.81 25.02 -7.66
C ALA A 884 19.06 23.68 -7.72
N ALA A 885 17.92 23.56 -7.04
CA ALA A 885 17.09 22.35 -6.99
C ALA A 885 15.68 22.53 -7.56
N ALA A 886 15.40 23.69 -8.20
CA ALA A 886 14.18 23.93 -8.98
C ALA A 886 14.52 23.77 -10.53
#